data_8d9b70b6a1561f9a77b8645700cbbef1
#
_entry.id   8d9b70b6a1561f9a77b8645700cbbef1
#
_cell.length_a   1.000
_cell.length_b   1.000
_cell.length_c   1.000
_cell.angle_alpha   90.00
_cell.angle_beta   90.00
_cell.angle_gamma   90.00
#
_symmetry.space_group_name_H-M   'P 1'
#
loop_
_entity.id
_entity.type
_entity.pdbx_description
1 polymer ?
#
loop_
_entity_poly.entity_id
_entity_poly.type
_entity_poly.pdbx_seq_one_letter_code
_entity_poly.pdbx_strand_id
1 'polypeptide(L)'
;MSIPATIPTCAWSRPIGQGWENPYVVRYPSNLDDGPWHGAPLGGFGAGCIGRGHHGQFNLWHIDGGEHTFANFAGCQFSLFEEAGTRTHAYALATQPPDDGSLDAWQWYPQEGGTYSALYPRSWFEYRNVFKAEIACEQITPIIANNYQETSYPIGTFLWTIHNPTDEPIDISIMMSWENLAGWFLNTAKSPEIQVRDDGSPFYDYVPRIGKSKGSINQLIGDESRIGIVMDNARASTDDALEGDGEWSIATLLNPLHETTYDTRWNPDGDGAELWDTFAKTGLLTDRDDDTPASTEERIGGAIAVKFTIRPGQTKQIPFSLAWDFPVMEFAQGVTYFKRYTDFFGRNGHNSWTIAKQGLKNWNTWRDRIMEWQEPILRRDDLPDWFKMALMNELYDLTQGCSLWSAASEDDPVGQFAVLECIDYRWYESLDVRLYGSFALLMLWQKLEKSVMLAFARSIPKEDTRTRTIGYYATIGQDSPDAIRKVKGATPHDLGAPNEHVWEKTNYTSYQDCNLWKDLGSDFVLQVYRDYVLTGATDVEFLQECWGAVVESLDYLKQFDHDHDGIPENSGAPDQTFDDWRLQGVSAYCGGLWIAALEAAIAIANVLNKSHEVDRFRDWLTQSRSVYQTKLWNGSYYRIDSDSGSDVVMADQLCGQFYATLLNLPDVVPPHCSAIALHTIYDACFVKFNDYLAQGGASGNDGRISEGDRILGKSNLPIGAANGVRPNGEPENAHSTHPLEVWTGINFGLCAFLMQSGLETEAMTIAQAVVEQIYDYGLQFRTPEAITANATFRACHYLRAMAIWGIYGVKVGF
;
A
#
# COMPACT_ATOMS: atom_id res chain seq x y z
N MET A 1 27.64 -14.37 -22.98
CA MET A 1 27.25 -14.16 -21.57
C MET A 1 25.91 -13.44 -21.65
N SER A 2 24.87 -14.06 -21.10
CA SER A 2 23.56 -13.39 -20.96
C SER A 2 23.71 -12.08 -20.18
N ILE A 3 22.82 -11.13 -20.43
CA ILE A 3 22.79 -9.86 -19.67
C ILE A 3 22.80 -10.20 -18.16
N PRO A 4 23.75 -9.71 -17.38
CA PRO A 4 23.73 -9.93 -15.95
C PRO A 4 22.90 -8.85 -15.26
N ALA A 5 21.61 -8.83 -15.49
CA ALA A 5 20.71 -8.36 -14.45
C ALA A 5 20.48 -9.58 -13.57
N THR A 6 21.10 -9.65 -12.42
CA THR A 6 20.84 -10.73 -11.47
C THR A 6 19.47 -10.46 -10.84
N ILE A 7 18.42 -10.80 -11.59
CA ILE A 7 17.06 -10.82 -11.05
C ILE A 7 17.04 -11.91 -9.98
N PRO A 8 16.65 -11.58 -8.73
CA PRO A 8 16.54 -12.58 -7.68
C PRO A 8 15.59 -13.72 -8.10
N THR A 9 15.96 -14.96 -7.83
CA THR A 9 15.16 -16.14 -8.23
C THR A 9 13.75 -16.15 -7.64
N CYS A 10 13.57 -15.51 -6.50
CA CYS A 10 12.26 -15.36 -5.86
C CYS A 10 11.41 -14.21 -6.42
N ALA A 11 11.91 -13.38 -7.35
CA ALA A 11 11.12 -12.30 -7.91
C ALA A 11 9.86 -12.82 -8.59
N TRP A 12 8.73 -12.15 -8.35
CA TRP A 12 7.52 -12.42 -9.13
C TRP A 12 7.76 -12.13 -10.59
N SER A 13 7.26 -12.97 -11.48
CA SER A 13 7.52 -12.82 -12.93
C SER A 13 6.29 -13.14 -13.75
N ARG A 14 6.10 -12.37 -14.85
CA ARG A 14 5.03 -12.59 -15.82
C ARG A 14 5.48 -12.21 -17.24
N PRO A 15 5.02 -12.89 -18.28
CA PRO A 15 5.27 -12.46 -19.67
C PRO A 15 4.69 -11.05 -19.91
N ILE A 16 5.43 -10.23 -20.65
CA ILE A 16 5.03 -8.84 -20.96
C ILE A 16 3.70 -8.85 -21.72
N GLY A 17 2.72 -8.10 -21.19
CA GLY A 17 1.41 -7.94 -21.80
C GLY A 17 0.49 -9.15 -21.75
N GLN A 18 0.89 -10.26 -21.11
CA GLN A 18 0.05 -11.42 -20.97
C GLN A 18 -1.10 -11.14 -20.00
N GLY A 19 -2.34 -11.19 -20.51
CA GLY A 19 -3.55 -11.09 -19.70
C GLY A 19 -3.72 -12.27 -18.74
N TRP A 20 -4.75 -12.20 -17.92
CA TRP A 20 -5.12 -13.22 -16.96
C TRP A 20 -6.29 -14.02 -17.50
N GLU A 21 -6.31 -15.33 -17.30
CA GLU A 21 -7.40 -16.18 -17.76
C GLU A 21 -8.65 -16.00 -16.89
N ASN A 22 -8.48 -15.95 -15.56
CA ASN A 22 -9.56 -15.79 -14.59
C ASN A 22 -9.07 -14.93 -13.42
N PRO A 23 -8.87 -13.61 -13.59
CA PRO A 23 -8.43 -12.74 -12.52
C PRO A 23 -9.54 -12.55 -11.49
N TYR A 24 -9.15 -12.21 -10.28
CA TYR A 24 -10.08 -11.68 -9.31
C TYR A 24 -10.69 -10.37 -9.81
N VAL A 25 -11.94 -10.16 -9.50
CA VAL A 25 -12.70 -8.96 -9.86
C VAL A 25 -13.34 -8.36 -8.62
N VAL A 26 -13.58 -7.06 -8.67
CA VAL A 26 -14.20 -6.34 -7.57
C VAL A 26 -15.62 -6.87 -7.30
N ARG A 27 -15.92 -7.10 -6.03
CA ARG A 27 -17.25 -7.62 -5.61
C ARG A 27 -18.35 -6.58 -5.75
N TYR A 28 -18.08 -5.35 -5.34
CA TYR A 28 -19.08 -4.27 -5.35
C TYR A 28 -18.75 -3.27 -6.44
N PRO A 29 -19.70 -2.95 -7.35
CA PRO A 29 -19.45 -1.99 -8.42
C PRO A 29 -19.07 -0.59 -7.94
N SER A 30 -19.28 -0.29 -6.67
CA SER A 30 -18.87 0.96 -6.03
C SER A 30 -17.40 1.01 -5.62
N ASN A 31 -16.73 -0.15 -5.56
CA ASN A 31 -15.30 -0.20 -5.24
C ASN A 31 -14.46 0.18 -6.45
N LEU A 32 -13.31 0.78 -6.17
CA LEU A 32 -12.37 1.17 -7.21
C LEU A 32 -11.56 -0.03 -7.67
N ASP A 33 -11.44 -0.19 -8.97
CA ASP A 33 -10.61 -1.21 -9.60
C ASP A 33 -10.28 -0.82 -11.04
N ASP A 34 -9.01 -0.97 -11.43
CA ASP A 34 -8.54 -0.75 -12.80
C ASP A 34 -8.05 -2.05 -13.45
N GLY A 35 -8.30 -3.19 -12.82
CA GLY A 35 -7.92 -4.50 -13.31
C GLY A 35 -6.52 -4.97 -12.89
N PRO A 36 -6.06 -6.12 -13.40
CA PRO A 36 -4.89 -6.83 -12.88
C PRO A 36 -3.54 -6.37 -13.46
N TRP A 37 -3.43 -5.14 -13.94
CA TRP A 37 -2.26 -4.68 -14.69
C TRP A 37 -1.19 -4.00 -13.83
N HIS A 38 -1.23 -4.16 -12.51
CA HIS A 38 -0.29 -3.53 -11.59
C HIS A 38 1.11 -4.14 -11.62
N GLY A 39 2.09 -3.29 -11.42
CA GLY A 39 3.49 -3.63 -11.20
C GLY A 39 4.07 -2.87 -10.02
N ALA A 40 5.35 -3.09 -9.70
CA ALA A 40 6.01 -2.39 -8.60
C ALA A 40 5.98 -0.87 -8.82
N PRO A 41 5.49 -0.08 -7.84
CA PRO A 41 5.41 1.36 -7.95
C PRO A 41 6.78 2.04 -7.90
N LEU A 42 6.85 3.22 -8.48
CA LEU A 42 7.99 4.14 -8.47
C LEU A 42 7.64 5.35 -7.60
N GLY A 43 8.60 5.85 -6.83
CA GLY A 43 8.46 7.00 -5.95
C GLY A 43 8.74 6.67 -4.48
N GLY A 44 9.10 7.70 -3.71
CA GLY A 44 9.37 7.57 -2.28
C GLY A 44 8.12 7.67 -1.42
N PHE A 45 8.25 7.30 -0.17
CA PHE A 45 7.17 7.41 0.82
C PHE A 45 6.73 8.88 0.97
N GLY A 46 5.44 9.13 0.88
CA GLY A 46 4.86 10.47 1.00
C GLY A 46 5.19 11.43 -0.14
N ALA A 47 5.89 10.97 -1.17
CA ALA A 47 6.30 11.81 -2.30
C ALA A 47 5.33 11.75 -3.49
N GLY A 48 4.38 10.86 -3.43
CA GLY A 48 3.57 10.40 -4.55
C GLY A 48 4.22 9.25 -5.29
N CYS A 49 3.45 8.52 -6.07
CA CYS A 49 3.95 7.37 -6.83
C CYS A 49 3.40 7.28 -8.24
N ILE A 50 4.08 6.49 -9.06
CA ILE A 50 3.67 6.13 -10.41
C ILE A 50 3.79 4.62 -10.54
N GLY A 51 2.71 3.93 -10.94
CA GLY A 51 2.71 2.51 -11.25
C GLY A 51 3.02 2.26 -12.72
N ARG A 52 3.87 1.29 -13.00
CA ARG A 52 4.10 0.77 -14.36
C ARG A 52 3.78 -0.72 -14.40
N GLY A 53 2.70 -1.05 -15.08
CA GLY A 53 2.22 -2.42 -15.20
C GLY A 53 3.10 -3.31 -16.07
N HIS A 54 2.92 -4.64 -15.94
CA HIS A 54 3.67 -5.63 -16.74
C HIS A 54 3.34 -5.61 -18.24
N HIS A 55 2.34 -4.83 -18.66
CA HIS A 55 2.06 -4.53 -20.08
C HIS A 55 2.86 -3.32 -20.59
N GLY A 56 3.65 -2.66 -19.73
CA GLY A 56 4.57 -1.57 -20.08
C GLY A 56 4.01 -0.17 -19.94
N GLN A 57 2.71 -0.01 -19.69
CA GLN A 57 2.04 1.29 -19.52
C GLN A 57 2.26 1.85 -18.12
N PHE A 58 2.37 3.18 -18.03
CA PHE A 58 2.25 3.93 -16.78
C PHE A 58 0.77 4.20 -16.54
N ASN A 59 0.13 3.44 -15.67
CA ASN A 59 -1.34 3.35 -15.57
C ASN A 59 -1.91 3.71 -14.20
N LEU A 60 -1.07 3.89 -13.20
CA LEU A 60 -1.47 4.29 -11.86
C LEU A 60 -0.69 5.52 -11.43
N TRP A 61 -1.41 6.51 -10.89
CA TRP A 61 -0.85 7.78 -10.47
C TRP A 61 -1.40 8.16 -9.11
N HIS A 62 -0.50 8.48 -8.21
CA HIS A 62 -0.80 9.06 -6.92
C HIS A 62 0.22 10.16 -6.66
N ILE A 63 -0.09 11.38 -7.03
CA ILE A 63 0.81 12.56 -6.86
C ILE A 63 0.30 13.44 -5.73
N ASP A 64 -1.01 13.53 -5.60
CA ASP A 64 -1.72 14.22 -4.53
C ASP A 64 -2.01 13.27 -3.35
N GLY A 65 -2.17 13.82 -2.16
CA GLY A 65 -2.51 13.02 -0.98
C GLY A 65 -3.93 12.47 -1.05
N GLY A 66 -4.07 11.16 -0.93
CA GLY A 66 -5.35 10.50 -0.77
C GLY A 66 -6.09 10.12 -2.05
N GLU A 67 -5.51 10.31 -3.21
CA GLU A 67 -6.16 9.96 -4.48
C GLU A 67 -5.31 9.11 -5.40
N HIS A 68 -5.94 8.07 -5.94
CA HIS A 68 -5.42 7.30 -7.05
C HIS A 68 -6.11 7.72 -8.35
N THR A 69 -5.32 7.95 -9.40
CA THR A 69 -5.81 8.12 -10.75
C THR A 69 -5.39 6.91 -11.57
N PHE A 70 -6.36 6.18 -12.06
CA PHE A 70 -6.18 5.06 -12.97
C PHE A 70 -6.33 5.57 -14.41
N ALA A 71 -5.25 6.03 -14.99
CA ALA A 71 -5.24 6.56 -16.34
C ALA A 71 -3.98 6.16 -17.08
N ASN A 72 -4.11 5.87 -18.36
CA ASN A 72 -2.98 5.64 -19.24
C ASN A 72 -2.68 6.94 -20.02
N PHE A 73 -1.54 7.56 -19.68
CA PHE A 73 -0.99 8.64 -20.49
C PHE A 73 -0.01 8.02 -21.47
N ALA A 74 -0.50 7.61 -22.62
CA ALA A 74 0.25 6.80 -23.58
C ALA A 74 1.51 7.48 -24.12
N GLY A 75 1.57 8.80 -24.08
CA GLY A 75 2.76 9.59 -24.38
C GLY A 75 3.86 9.51 -23.33
N CYS A 76 3.52 9.08 -22.08
CA CYS A 76 4.48 8.75 -21.02
C CYS A 76 5.02 7.35 -21.27
N GLN A 77 6.10 7.20 -22.06
CA GLN A 77 6.51 5.89 -22.54
C GLN A 77 8.02 5.81 -22.84
N PHE A 78 8.54 4.60 -22.80
CA PHE A 78 9.82 4.27 -23.44
C PHE A 78 9.58 3.68 -24.83
N SER A 79 10.41 4.07 -25.79
CA SER A 79 10.43 3.48 -27.12
C SER A 79 11.85 3.05 -27.48
N LEU A 80 11.96 2.03 -28.30
CA LEU A 80 13.23 1.43 -28.66
C LEU A 80 13.33 1.26 -30.18
N PHE A 81 14.45 1.70 -30.74
CA PHE A 81 14.83 1.53 -32.14
C PHE A 81 16.03 0.62 -32.22
N GLU A 82 16.00 -0.32 -33.17
CA GLU A 82 17.13 -1.18 -33.53
C GLU A 82 17.35 -1.17 -35.04
N GLU A 83 18.59 -0.93 -35.45
CA GLU A 83 19.05 -1.14 -36.83
C GLU A 83 20.17 -2.18 -36.83
N ALA A 84 19.95 -3.31 -37.50
CA ALA A 84 20.85 -4.44 -37.55
C ALA A 84 20.94 -4.99 -38.96
N GLY A 85 21.98 -4.61 -39.68
CA GLY A 85 22.16 -4.87 -41.14
C GLY A 85 21.10 -4.16 -41.97
N THR A 86 20.19 -4.90 -42.59
CA THR A 86 19.10 -4.35 -43.41
C THR A 86 17.77 -4.30 -42.70
N ARG A 87 17.74 -4.67 -41.42
CA ARG A 87 16.49 -4.67 -40.63
C ARG A 87 16.46 -3.48 -39.68
N THR A 88 15.34 -2.78 -39.72
CA THR A 88 15.06 -1.68 -38.80
C THR A 88 13.74 -1.94 -38.10
N HIS A 89 13.73 -1.79 -36.80
CA HIS A 89 12.55 -1.94 -35.93
C HIS A 89 12.47 -0.78 -34.95
N ALA A 90 11.25 -0.29 -34.70
CA ALA A 90 10.99 0.65 -33.63
C ALA A 90 9.66 0.25 -32.96
N TYR A 91 9.65 0.27 -31.63
CA TYR A 91 8.46 -0.05 -30.83
C TYR A 91 8.36 0.89 -29.64
N ALA A 92 7.17 1.40 -29.39
CA ALA A 92 6.78 1.88 -28.08
C ALA A 92 6.60 0.67 -27.17
N LEU A 93 7.19 0.71 -25.96
CA LEU A 93 7.38 -0.46 -25.13
C LEU A 93 6.18 -0.74 -24.20
N ALA A 94 4.97 -0.57 -24.73
CA ALA A 94 3.71 -1.03 -24.17
C ALA A 94 3.00 -1.93 -25.18
N THR A 95 2.19 -2.87 -24.69
CA THR A 95 1.58 -3.91 -25.54
C THR A 95 0.19 -3.55 -26.06
N GLN A 96 -0.35 -2.41 -25.66
CA GLN A 96 -1.68 -1.95 -26.07
C GLN A 96 -1.61 -0.48 -26.51
N PRO A 97 -2.21 -0.15 -27.67
CA PRO A 97 -2.40 1.23 -28.08
C PRO A 97 -3.43 1.93 -27.18
N PRO A 98 -3.48 3.28 -27.19
CA PRO A 98 -4.59 4.01 -26.59
C PRO A 98 -5.93 3.66 -27.25
N ASP A 99 -7.00 3.58 -26.47
CA ASP A 99 -8.34 3.25 -26.95
C ASP A 99 -9.02 4.43 -27.70
N ASP A 100 -8.52 5.66 -27.51
CA ASP A 100 -9.06 6.87 -28.10
C ASP A 100 -8.54 7.17 -29.51
N GLY A 101 -7.63 6.34 -30.02
CA GLY A 101 -7.01 6.51 -31.34
C GLY A 101 -5.89 7.53 -31.37
N SER A 102 -5.46 8.08 -30.24
CA SER A 102 -4.23 8.86 -30.17
C SER A 102 -3.02 7.97 -30.45
N LEU A 103 -1.91 8.57 -30.93
CA LEU A 103 -0.66 7.89 -31.23
C LEU A 103 -0.78 6.70 -32.22
N ASP A 104 -1.75 6.74 -33.13
CA ASP A 104 -1.99 5.69 -34.14
C ASP A 104 -0.78 5.46 -35.08
N ALA A 105 0.12 6.41 -35.22
CA ALA A 105 1.37 6.24 -35.98
C ALA A 105 2.40 5.37 -35.26
N TRP A 106 2.26 5.19 -33.95
CA TRP A 106 3.25 4.43 -33.17
C TRP A 106 3.07 2.94 -33.37
N GLN A 107 4.17 2.21 -33.35
CA GLN A 107 4.16 0.75 -33.35
C GLN A 107 4.36 0.24 -31.93
N TRP A 108 3.37 -0.50 -31.44
CA TRP A 108 3.34 -1.02 -30.08
C TRP A 108 4.04 -2.36 -29.96
N TYR A 109 4.66 -2.60 -28.80
CA TYR A 109 5.44 -3.82 -28.55
C TYR A 109 4.54 -5.06 -28.56
N PRO A 110 4.96 -6.18 -29.16
CA PRO A 110 4.13 -7.39 -29.18
C PRO A 110 4.00 -8.02 -27.79
N GLN A 111 2.82 -8.57 -27.53
CA GLN A 111 2.57 -9.34 -26.32
C GLN A 111 3.51 -10.56 -26.27
N GLU A 112 3.87 -10.98 -25.04
CA GLU A 112 4.76 -12.11 -24.77
C GLU A 112 6.18 -11.95 -25.36
N GLY A 113 6.54 -10.75 -25.77
CA GLY A 113 7.87 -10.39 -26.27
C GLY A 113 8.94 -10.28 -25.16
N GLY A 114 8.79 -10.96 -24.04
CA GLY A 114 9.73 -10.91 -22.92
C GLY A 114 9.06 -11.16 -21.59
N THR A 115 9.75 -10.78 -20.53
CA THR A 115 9.32 -11.02 -19.15
C THR A 115 9.41 -9.74 -18.33
N TYR A 116 8.37 -9.45 -17.56
CA TYR A 116 8.40 -8.53 -16.45
C TYR A 116 8.67 -9.29 -15.16
N SER A 117 9.56 -8.77 -14.31
CA SER A 117 9.82 -9.31 -12.97
C SER A 117 9.81 -8.20 -11.93
N ALA A 118 9.40 -8.51 -10.71
CA ALA A 118 9.35 -7.54 -9.63
C ALA A 118 9.73 -8.15 -8.28
N LEU A 119 10.57 -7.44 -7.57
CA LEU A 119 10.89 -7.64 -6.15
C LEU A 119 11.07 -6.25 -5.56
N TYR A 120 9.99 -5.69 -5.05
CA TYR A 120 9.94 -4.30 -4.59
C TYR A 120 11.13 -3.93 -3.69
N PRO A 121 11.79 -2.79 -3.86
CA PRO A 121 11.43 -1.65 -4.72
C PRO A 121 12.10 -1.65 -6.11
N ARG A 122 12.45 -2.81 -6.62
CA ARG A 122 13.02 -2.97 -7.97
C ARG A 122 12.10 -3.80 -8.85
N SER A 123 12.13 -3.51 -10.15
CA SER A 123 11.48 -4.32 -11.17
C SER A 123 12.27 -4.34 -12.46
N TRP A 124 12.02 -5.33 -13.30
CA TRP A 124 12.79 -5.57 -14.51
C TRP A 124 11.88 -5.89 -15.69
N PHE A 125 12.15 -5.27 -16.83
CA PHE A 125 11.66 -5.71 -18.13
C PHE A 125 12.81 -6.34 -18.91
N GLU A 126 12.66 -7.57 -19.33
CA GLU A 126 13.54 -8.24 -20.26
C GLU A 126 12.82 -8.40 -21.60
N TYR A 127 13.27 -7.67 -22.64
CA TYR A 127 12.67 -7.70 -23.96
C TYR A 127 13.36 -8.78 -24.81
N ARG A 128 12.59 -9.76 -25.28
CA ARG A 128 13.12 -10.95 -25.93
C ARG A 128 12.39 -11.26 -27.24
N ASN A 129 13.08 -11.94 -28.18
CA ASN A 129 12.51 -12.49 -29.43
C ASN A 129 12.00 -11.44 -30.43
N VAL A 130 12.16 -10.16 -30.18
CA VAL A 130 11.73 -9.06 -31.08
C VAL A 130 12.96 -8.39 -31.69
N PHE A 131 13.91 -8.00 -30.86
CA PHE A 131 15.18 -7.40 -31.25
C PHE A 131 16.27 -8.47 -31.40
N LYS A 132 17.33 -8.15 -32.12
CA LYS A 132 18.55 -8.99 -32.19
C LYS A 132 19.42 -8.76 -30.96
N ALA A 133 19.44 -7.53 -30.44
CA ALA A 133 20.10 -7.25 -29.17
C ALA A 133 19.33 -7.88 -28.02
N GLU A 134 20.05 -8.30 -26.98
CA GLU A 134 19.47 -8.65 -25.69
C GLU A 134 19.29 -7.34 -24.90
N ILE A 135 18.08 -7.06 -24.45
CA ILE A 135 17.69 -5.77 -23.86
C ILE A 135 16.96 -6.00 -22.54
N ALA A 136 17.41 -5.32 -21.50
CA ALA A 136 16.73 -5.28 -20.21
C ALA A 136 16.69 -3.85 -19.66
N CYS A 137 15.62 -3.55 -18.91
CA CYS A 137 15.47 -2.32 -18.15
C CYS A 137 15.23 -2.67 -16.68
N GLU A 138 16.12 -2.25 -15.79
CA GLU A 138 15.91 -2.29 -14.34
C GLU A 138 15.34 -0.96 -13.89
N GLN A 139 14.23 -0.99 -13.15
CA GLN A 139 13.60 0.18 -12.53
C GLN A 139 13.92 0.18 -11.04
N ILE A 140 14.29 1.33 -10.50
CA ILE A 140 14.76 1.49 -9.13
C ILE A 140 14.11 2.73 -8.51
N THR A 141 13.55 2.56 -7.32
CA THR A 141 13.17 3.63 -6.39
C THR A 141 14.00 3.46 -5.11
N PRO A 142 14.56 4.55 -4.50
CA PRO A 142 15.50 4.43 -3.39
C PRO A 142 14.81 4.15 -2.05
N ILE A 143 14.00 3.10 -1.97
CA ILE A 143 13.39 2.62 -0.73
C ILE A 143 14.41 1.79 0.04
N ILE A 144 14.96 2.37 1.09
CA ILE A 144 16.08 1.81 1.82
C ILE A 144 15.72 1.75 3.31
N ALA A 145 15.80 0.56 3.88
CA ALA A 145 15.49 0.34 5.28
C ALA A 145 16.29 1.31 6.19
N ASN A 146 15.63 1.85 7.20
CA ASN A 146 16.18 2.81 8.16
C ASN A 146 16.75 4.11 7.53
N ASN A 147 16.28 4.46 6.34
CA ASN A 147 16.65 5.70 5.66
C ASN A 147 15.46 6.66 5.64
N TYR A 148 15.64 7.85 6.21
CA TYR A 148 14.59 8.87 6.38
C TYR A 148 14.81 10.10 5.49
N GLN A 149 15.67 9.97 4.49
CA GLN A 149 15.96 10.98 3.48
C GLN A 149 15.62 10.45 2.09
N GLU A 150 16.44 9.58 1.52
CA GLU A 150 16.33 9.13 0.13
C GLU A 150 15.03 8.33 -0.09
N THR A 151 14.53 7.63 0.94
CA THR A 151 13.25 6.93 0.91
C THR A 151 12.04 7.86 0.68
N SER A 152 12.21 9.18 0.86
CA SER A 152 11.18 10.18 0.54
C SER A 152 11.29 10.81 -0.85
N TYR A 153 12.24 10.41 -1.69
CA TYR A 153 12.50 11.12 -2.94
C TYR A 153 11.47 10.81 -4.03
N PRO A 154 10.90 11.82 -4.69
CA PRO A 154 9.94 11.69 -5.80
C PRO A 154 10.67 11.33 -7.10
N ILE A 155 11.12 10.07 -7.23
CA ILE A 155 12.01 9.68 -8.31
C ILE A 155 11.86 8.20 -8.70
N GLY A 156 11.93 7.94 -10.00
CA GLY A 156 12.18 6.62 -10.57
C GLY A 156 13.41 6.66 -11.49
N THR A 157 14.29 5.67 -11.36
CA THR A 157 15.47 5.54 -12.21
C THR A 157 15.39 4.27 -13.04
N PHE A 158 15.71 4.34 -14.31
CA PHE A 158 15.62 3.28 -15.30
C PHE A 158 17.01 2.98 -15.86
N LEU A 159 17.55 1.82 -15.56
CA LEU A 159 18.83 1.38 -16.07
C LEU A 159 18.64 0.42 -17.24
N TRP A 160 18.86 0.89 -18.43
CA TRP A 160 18.85 0.08 -19.63
C TRP A 160 20.17 -0.63 -19.80
N THR A 161 20.14 -1.95 -19.91
CA THR A 161 21.30 -2.79 -20.21
C THR A 161 21.07 -3.47 -21.56
N ILE A 162 21.98 -3.22 -22.52
CA ILE A 162 21.87 -3.74 -23.87
C ILE A 162 23.14 -4.52 -24.22
N HIS A 163 22.97 -5.74 -24.66
CA HIS A 163 24.06 -6.62 -25.08
C HIS A 163 23.88 -7.02 -26.54
N ASN A 164 24.96 -6.96 -27.32
CA ASN A 164 24.96 -7.46 -28.67
C ASN A 164 25.52 -8.90 -28.74
N PRO A 165 24.68 -9.94 -28.83
CA PRO A 165 25.12 -11.33 -28.93
C PRO A 165 25.52 -11.74 -30.35
N THR A 166 25.35 -10.85 -31.34
CA THR A 166 25.60 -11.15 -32.77
C THR A 166 27.08 -10.91 -33.15
N ASP A 167 27.43 -11.22 -34.35
CA ASP A 167 28.76 -11.02 -34.92
C ASP A 167 28.88 -9.72 -35.75
N GLU A 168 27.80 -8.93 -35.86
CA GLU A 168 27.76 -7.64 -36.53
C GLU A 168 27.43 -6.50 -35.54
N PRO A 169 27.89 -5.24 -35.83
CA PRO A 169 27.46 -4.08 -35.05
C PRO A 169 25.93 -3.87 -35.15
N ILE A 170 25.33 -3.41 -34.07
CA ILE A 170 23.91 -3.03 -34.00
C ILE A 170 23.82 -1.59 -33.54
N ASP A 171 23.01 -0.79 -34.22
CA ASP A 171 22.62 0.54 -33.73
C ASP A 171 21.32 0.46 -32.92
N ILE A 172 21.34 1.01 -31.74
CA ILE A 172 20.21 1.07 -30.81
C ILE A 172 19.92 2.53 -30.46
N SER A 173 18.66 2.86 -30.36
CA SER A 173 18.24 4.09 -29.69
C SER A 173 17.17 3.81 -28.67
N ILE A 174 17.26 4.48 -27.53
CA ILE A 174 16.26 4.45 -26.45
C ILE A 174 15.68 5.86 -26.35
N MET A 175 14.39 5.99 -26.54
CA MET A 175 13.65 7.24 -26.34
C MET A 175 12.82 7.13 -25.07
N MET A 176 12.89 8.15 -24.23
CA MET A 176 11.93 8.41 -23.18
C MET A 176 11.09 9.62 -23.56
N SER A 177 9.79 9.43 -23.72
CA SER A 177 8.82 10.50 -23.91
C SER A 177 7.97 10.68 -22.66
N TRP A 178 7.54 11.91 -22.40
CA TRP A 178 6.73 12.23 -21.25
C TRP A 178 5.78 13.39 -21.57
N GLU A 179 4.53 13.26 -21.14
CA GLU A 179 3.56 14.36 -21.28
C GLU A 179 3.78 15.39 -20.17
N ASN A 180 3.53 16.65 -20.46
CA ASN A 180 3.55 17.67 -19.43
C ASN A 180 2.28 17.58 -18.59
N LEU A 181 2.41 16.97 -17.43
CA LEU A 181 1.33 16.78 -16.46
C LEU A 181 1.42 17.80 -15.30
N ALA A 182 2.12 18.91 -15.46
CA ALA A 182 2.13 20.01 -14.49
C ALA A 182 0.74 20.62 -14.33
N GLY A 183 0.40 21.05 -13.10
CA GLY A 183 -0.96 21.47 -12.77
C GLY A 183 -1.94 20.33 -12.61
N TRP A 184 -1.43 19.14 -12.41
CA TRP A 184 -2.16 17.87 -12.26
C TRP A 184 -3.29 17.94 -11.24
N PHE A 185 -3.05 18.56 -10.11
CA PHE A 185 -3.91 18.50 -8.94
C PHE A 185 -4.23 19.87 -8.38
N LEU A 186 -5.17 20.54 -8.97
CA LEU A 186 -5.90 21.58 -8.27
C LEU A 186 -7.11 20.92 -7.60
N ASN A 187 -6.96 20.51 -6.36
CA ASN A 187 -8.04 19.92 -5.60
C ASN A 187 -8.99 21.02 -5.07
N THR A 188 -9.76 21.56 -5.97
CA THR A 188 -10.78 22.59 -5.62
C THR A 188 -12.09 22.00 -5.12
N ALA A 189 -12.21 20.68 -5.10
CA ALA A 189 -13.44 19.98 -4.75
C ALA A 189 -13.36 19.22 -3.41
N LYS A 190 -12.39 19.53 -2.53
CA LYS A 190 -12.37 19.00 -1.18
C LYS A 190 -13.61 19.45 -0.44
N SER A 191 -14.67 18.62 -0.47
CA SER A 191 -15.84 18.82 0.38
C SER A 191 -15.54 18.20 1.73
N PRO A 192 -15.69 18.95 2.85
CA PRO A 192 -15.57 18.39 4.18
C PRO A 192 -16.76 17.49 4.55
N GLU A 193 -17.80 17.44 3.71
CA GLU A 193 -19.02 16.67 3.97
C GLU A 193 -19.00 15.37 3.16
N ILE A 194 -19.23 14.27 3.86
CA ILE A 194 -19.45 12.97 3.24
C ILE A 194 -20.75 13.05 2.46
N GLN A 195 -20.70 12.67 1.21
CA GLN A 195 -21.89 12.43 0.41
C GLN A 195 -22.29 10.96 0.59
N VAL A 196 -23.59 10.71 0.57
CA VAL A 196 -24.16 9.38 0.73
C VAL A 196 -24.93 9.07 -0.55
N ARG A 197 -24.63 7.95 -1.18
CA ARG A 197 -25.36 7.45 -2.35
C ARG A 197 -26.76 6.95 -1.95
N ASP A 198 -27.62 6.74 -2.93
CA ASP A 198 -28.98 6.21 -2.72
C ASP A 198 -29.00 4.85 -2.02
N ASP A 199 -27.94 4.05 -2.14
CA ASP A 199 -27.77 2.77 -1.47
C ASP A 199 -27.23 2.88 -0.04
N GLY A 200 -26.97 4.12 0.43
CA GLY A 200 -26.43 4.42 1.77
C GLY A 200 -24.91 4.34 1.85
N SER A 201 -24.20 4.02 0.76
CA SER A 201 -22.73 3.99 0.76
C SER A 201 -22.17 5.40 0.79
N PRO A 202 -21.17 5.69 1.65
CA PRO A 202 -20.47 6.95 1.62
C PRO A 202 -19.59 7.06 0.39
N PHE A 203 -19.40 8.24 -0.13
CA PHE A 203 -18.44 8.50 -1.18
C PHE A 203 -17.84 9.90 -1.08
N TYR A 204 -16.69 10.05 -1.70
CA TYR A 204 -15.99 11.31 -1.85
C TYR A 204 -16.08 11.74 -3.29
N ASP A 205 -16.43 12.99 -3.52
CA ASP A 205 -16.48 13.55 -4.88
C ASP A 205 -15.13 14.21 -5.18
N TYR A 206 -14.15 13.38 -5.51
CA TYR A 206 -12.87 13.83 -6.00
C TYR A 206 -12.86 13.76 -7.53
N VAL A 207 -12.66 14.89 -8.15
CA VAL A 207 -12.43 14.96 -9.59
C VAL A 207 -11.00 15.41 -9.81
N PRO A 208 -10.05 14.51 -10.12
CA PRO A 208 -8.71 14.92 -10.48
C PRO A 208 -8.75 15.82 -11.72
N ARG A 209 -8.11 16.95 -11.65
CA ARG A 209 -8.02 17.90 -12.77
C ARG A 209 -6.72 17.72 -13.54
N ILE A 210 -6.68 16.64 -14.30
CA ILE A 210 -5.51 16.30 -15.09
C ILE A 210 -5.36 17.22 -16.29
N GLY A 211 -4.19 17.86 -16.42
CA GLY A 211 -3.70 18.42 -17.68
C GLY A 211 -4.48 19.60 -18.25
N LYS A 212 -5.27 20.31 -17.45
CA LYS A 212 -6.00 21.51 -17.91
C LYS A 212 -5.31 22.81 -17.51
N SER A 213 -4.01 22.78 -17.27
CA SER A 213 -3.28 23.98 -16.96
C SER A 213 -3.04 24.81 -18.21
N LYS A 214 -3.43 26.07 -18.14
CA LYS A 214 -3.03 27.08 -19.15
C LYS A 214 -1.56 27.41 -18.95
N GLY A 215 -0.77 27.32 -20.02
CA GLY A 215 0.61 27.76 -20.00
C GLY A 215 1.62 26.69 -19.63
N SER A 216 1.28 25.41 -19.78
CA SER A 216 2.28 24.32 -19.72
C SER A 216 3.45 24.61 -20.65
N ILE A 217 4.67 24.45 -20.15
CA ILE A 217 5.89 24.76 -20.88
C ILE A 217 6.92 23.65 -20.65
N ASN A 218 7.63 23.28 -21.70
CA ASN A 218 8.74 22.33 -21.62
C ASN A 218 10.03 23.06 -21.95
N GLN A 219 11.05 22.87 -21.14
CA GLN A 219 12.33 23.54 -21.29
C GLN A 219 13.47 22.53 -21.34
N LEU A 220 14.33 22.66 -22.35
CA LEU A 220 15.59 21.92 -22.39
C LEU A 220 16.51 22.43 -21.28
N ILE A 221 17.10 21.52 -20.54
CA ILE A 221 18.06 21.80 -19.47
C ILE A 221 19.24 20.85 -19.54
N GLY A 222 20.42 21.29 -19.15
CA GLY A 222 21.59 20.42 -19.15
C GLY A 222 22.80 21.01 -18.44
N ASP A 223 23.77 20.15 -18.24
CA ASP A 223 25.14 20.49 -17.81
C ASP A 223 26.16 19.75 -18.70
N GLU A 224 27.45 19.80 -18.37
CA GLU A 224 28.50 19.14 -19.17
C GLU A 224 28.34 17.62 -19.32
N SER A 225 27.56 16.97 -18.47
CA SER A 225 27.45 15.51 -18.37
C SER A 225 26.02 14.99 -18.45
N ARG A 226 25.02 15.86 -18.45
CA ARG A 226 23.60 15.49 -18.39
C ARG A 226 22.75 16.38 -19.24
N ILE A 227 21.67 15.82 -19.78
CA ILE A 227 20.61 16.54 -20.47
C ILE A 227 19.25 16.11 -19.92
N GLY A 228 18.29 17.01 -19.87
CA GLY A 228 16.93 16.77 -19.43
C GLY A 228 15.93 17.72 -20.07
N ILE A 229 14.66 17.43 -19.88
CA ILE A 229 13.55 18.32 -20.17
C ILE A 229 12.79 18.52 -18.87
N VAL A 230 12.65 19.77 -18.44
CA VAL A 230 11.78 20.17 -17.34
C VAL A 230 10.43 20.57 -17.92
N MET A 231 9.37 20.06 -17.35
CA MET A 231 7.98 20.27 -17.77
C MET A 231 7.24 20.92 -16.62
N ASP A 232 6.90 22.19 -16.79
CA ASP A 232 6.30 23.06 -15.79
C ASP A 232 5.03 23.73 -16.35
N ASN A 233 4.36 24.44 -15.49
CA ASN A 233 3.36 25.42 -15.83
C ASN A 233 3.97 26.80 -15.61
N ALA A 234 3.93 27.69 -16.62
CA ALA A 234 4.59 29.01 -16.61
C ALA A 234 4.14 29.88 -15.41
N ARG A 235 4.72 29.62 -14.25
CA ARG A 235 4.51 30.37 -13.01
C ARG A 235 5.53 31.49 -12.90
N ALA A 236 5.09 32.64 -12.45
CA ALA A 236 5.96 33.80 -12.26
C ALA A 236 6.61 33.87 -10.86
N SER A 237 6.27 32.94 -9.93
CA SER A 237 6.66 33.05 -8.53
C SER A 237 7.88 32.16 -8.22
N THR A 238 8.81 32.73 -7.43
CA THR A 238 9.92 32.01 -6.80
C THR A 238 9.65 31.68 -5.33
N ASP A 239 8.46 32.02 -4.82
CA ASP A 239 8.00 31.75 -3.48
C ASP A 239 7.71 30.25 -3.29
N ASP A 240 7.40 29.85 -2.06
CA ASP A 240 6.95 28.50 -1.76
C ASP A 240 5.73 28.12 -2.64
N ALA A 241 5.72 26.88 -3.12
CA ALA A 241 4.66 26.37 -3.98
C ALA A 241 3.31 26.32 -3.23
N LEU A 242 2.23 26.48 -4.00
CA LEU A 242 0.87 26.14 -3.57
C LEU A 242 0.51 24.70 -4.01
N GLU A 243 -0.64 24.21 -3.58
CA GLU A 243 -1.13 22.90 -4.05
C GLU A 243 -1.24 22.87 -5.58
N GLY A 244 -0.82 21.78 -6.17
CA GLY A 244 -0.80 21.60 -7.62
C GLY A 244 0.35 22.30 -8.35
N ASP A 245 1.08 23.17 -7.66
CA ASP A 245 2.30 23.75 -8.21
C ASP A 245 3.43 22.72 -8.19
N GLY A 246 4.08 22.55 -9.32
CA GLY A 246 5.19 21.63 -9.44
C GLY A 246 5.57 21.35 -10.88
N GLU A 247 6.62 20.56 -11.02
CA GLU A 247 7.21 20.22 -12.31
C GLU A 247 7.62 18.74 -12.40
N TRP A 248 7.75 18.28 -13.64
CA TRP A 248 8.32 16.99 -13.99
C TRP A 248 9.68 17.17 -14.64
N SER A 249 10.54 16.17 -14.56
CA SER A 249 11.79 16.14 -15.32
C SER A 249 12.10 14.73 -15.80
N ILE A 250 12.38 14.58 -17.09
CA ILE A 250 13.05 13.43 -17.66
C ILE A 250 14.50 13.77 -17.96
N ALA A 251 15.43 12.87 -17.70
CA ALA A 251 16.86 13.14 -17.84
C ALA A 251 17.68 11.91 -18.18
N THR A 252 18.84 12.13 -18.83
CA THR A 252 19.84 11.09 -19.09
C THR A 252 21.27 11.64 -19.03
N LEU A 253 22.26 10.74 -19.09
CA LEU A 253 23.67 11.11 -19.16
C LEU A 253 24.11 11.42 -20.59
N LEU A 254 24.88 12.49 -20.75
CA LEU A 254 25.60 12.75 -21.99
C LEU A 254 26.86 11.92 -22.08
N ASN A 255 27.09 11.33 -23.23
CA ASN A 255 28.32 10.59 -23.54
C ASN A 255 28.80 10.97 -24.94
N PRO A 256 30.05 11.42 -25.14
CA PRO A 256 30.55 11.80 -26.46
C PRO A 256 30.53 10.69 -27.53
N LEU A 257 30.33 9.44 -27.14
CA LEU A 257 30.21 8.28 -28.04
C LEU A 257 28.73 7.93 -28.36
N HIS A 258 27.80 8.72 -27.89
CA HIS A 258 26.36 8.57 -28.15
C HIS A 258 25.84 9.83 -28.85
N GLU A 259 24.86 9.66 -29.70
CA GLU A 259 24.11 10.75 -30.27
C GLU A 259 22.82 10.94 -29.44
N THR A 260 22.74 12.06 -28.76
CA THR A 260 21.59 12.37 -27.92
C THR A 260 20.79 13.49 -28.55
N THR A 261 19.54 13.22 -28.88
CA THR A 261 18.63 14.16 -29.54
C THR A 261 17.38 14.35 -28.69
N TYR A 262 16.64 15.40 -28.95
CA TYR A 262 15.47 15.77 -28.13
C TYR A 262 14.37 16.42 -28.96
N ASP A 263 13.19 16.50 -28.35
CA ASP A 263 12.06 17.29 -28.82
C ASP A 263 11.32 17.81 -27.56
N THR A 264 11.28 19.13 -27.39
CA THR A 264 10.68 19.75 -26.21
C THR A 264 9.17 19.96 -26.38
N ARG A 265 8.62 19.82 -27.60
CA ARG A 265 7.21 20.11 -27.83
C ARG A 265 6.59 19.22 -28.90
N TRP A 266 5.84 18.23 -28.53
CA TRP A 266 5.03 17.41 -29.45
C TRP A 266 3.62 17.25 -28.89
N ASN A 267 2.64 16.91 -29.75
CA ASN A 267 1.24 16.80 -29.35
C ASN A 267 0.85 15.34 -29.00
N PRO A 268 0.63 15.00 -27.72
CA PRO A 268 0.21 13.65 -27.31
C PRO A 268 -1.25 13.30 -27.68
N ASP A 269 -2.09 14.29 -28.00
CA ASP A 269 -3.49 14.07 -28.44
C ASP A 269 -3.59 13.82 -29.96
N GLY A 270 -2.48 13.97 -30.69
CA GLY A 270 -2.42 13.67 -32.12
C GLY A 270 -2.16 12.21 -32.43
N ASP A 271 -1.96 11.90 -33.72
CA ASP A 271 -1.54 10.58 -34.17
C ASP A 271 -0.10 10.23 -33.77
N GLY A 272 0.67 11.18 -33.25
CA GLY A 272 2.06 11.02 -32.82
C GLY A 272 3.10 10.91 -33.96
N ALA A 273 2.71 11.07 -35.22
CA ALA A 273 3.61 10.96 -36.38
C ALA A 273 4.75 11.97 -36.31
N GLU A 274 4.53 13.18 -35.80
CA GLU A 274 5.55 14.23 -35.70
C GLU A 274 6.77 13.81 -34.87
N LEU A 275 6.61 13.00 -33.88
CA LEU A 275 7.70 12.45 -33.07
C LEU A 275 8.17 11.08 -33.62
N TRP A 276 7.21 10.23 -34.00
CA TRP A 276 7.46 8.83 -34.35
C TRP A 276 8.14 8.61 -35.68
N ASP A 277 7.75 9.34 -36.72
CA ASP A 277 8.23 9.09 -38.09
C ASP A 277 9.76 9.22 -38.21
N THR A 278 10.34 10.21 -37.54
CA THR A 278 11.78 10.41 -37.53
C THR A 278 12.47 9.36 -36.66
N PHE A 279 11.92 9.10 -35.45
CA PHE A 279 12.48 8.13 -34.52
C PHE A 279 12.44 6.71 -35.10
N ALA A 280 11.32 6.27 -35.63
CA ALA A 280 11.17 4.92 -36.20
C ALA A 280 12.06 4.68 -37.43
N LYS A 281 12.44 5.74 -38.13
CA LYS A 281 13.28 5.65 -39.32
C LYS A 281 14.76 5.76 -39.02
N THR A 282 15.16 6.56 -38.05
CA THR A 282 16.56 6.93 -37.83
C THR A 282 17.06 6.66 -36.40
N GLY A 283 16.18 6.41 -35.46
CA GLY A 283 16.49 6.36 -34.05
C GLY A 283 16.81 7.72 -33.41
N LEU A 284 16.54 8.82 -34.11
CA LEU A 284 16.84 10.19 -33.66
C LEU A 284 15.57 11.02 -33.59
N LEU A 285 15.62 12.11 -32.85
CA LEU A 285 14.64 13.19 -32.83
C LEU A 285 15.13 14.42 -33.59
N THR A 286 14.28 15.41 -33.75
CA THR A 286 14.53 16.57 -34.64
C THR A 286 15.36 17.68 -33.99
N ASP A 287 15.76 17.55 -32.73
CA ASP A 287 16.40 18.60 -31.91
C ASP A 287 15.57 19.90 -31.84
N ARG A 288 14.24 19.72 -31.78
CA ARG A 288 13.32 20.85 -31.62
C ARG A 288 13.40 21.36 -30.19
N ASP A 289 13.76 22.64 -30.07
CA ASP A 289 13.79 23.38 -28.80
C ASP A 289 12.73 24.47 -28.89
N ASP A 290 11.52 24.16 -28.42
CA ASP A 290 10.34 25.03 -28.47
C ASP A 290 9.77 25.15 -27.07
N ASP A 291 10.04 26.26 -26.41
CA ASP A 291 9.57 26.63 -25.08
C ASP A 291 8.31 27.51 -25.10
N THR A 292 7.57 27.52 -26.21
CA THR A 292 6.30 28.27 -26.32
C THR A 292 5.27 27.68 -25.34
N PRO A 293 4.71 28.50 -24.45
CA PRO A 293 3.66 28.03 -23.54
C PRO A 293 2.44 27.49 -24.28
N ALA A 294 1.92 26.36 -23.78
CA ALA A 294 0.70 25.76 -24.32
C ALA A 294 -0.52 26.70 -24.16
N SER A 295 -1.42 26.68 -25.12
CA SER A 295 -2.71 27.34 -25.02
C SER A 295 -3.64 26.58 -24.05
N THR A 296 -4.77 27.14 -23.69
CA THR A 296 -5.76 26.49 -22.83
C THR A 296 -6.23 25.19 -23.49
N GLU A 297 -6.20 24.11 -22.75
CA GLU A 297 -6.58 22.74 -23.15
C GLU A 297 -5.63 22.06 -24.16
N GLU A 298 -4.55 22.71 -24.59
CA GLU A 298 -3.49 22.08 -25.36
C GLU A 298 -2.60 21.23 -24.47
N ARG A 299 -2.44 19.96 -24.82
CA ARG A 299 -1.46 19.07 -24.19
C ARG A 299 -0.17 19.05 -24.99
N ILE A 300 0.94 19.06 -24.29
CA ILE A 300 2.28 19.00 -24.88
C ILE A 300 3.11 17.93 -24.19
N GLY A 301 4.02 17.31 -24.92
CA GLY A 301 4.99 16.37 -24.39
C GLY A 301 6.43 16.74 -24.75
N GLY A 302 7.39 16.16 -24.03
CA GLY A 302 8.80 16.23 -24.35
C GLY A 302 9.38 14.83 -24.53
N ALA A 303 10.48 14.70 -25.28
CA ALA A 303 11.17 13.44 -25.49
C ALA A 303 12.68 13.61 -25.59
N ILE A 304 13.44 12.61 -25.11
CA ILE A 304 14.89 12.51 -25.26
C ILE A 304 15.21 11.13 -25.80
N ALA A 305 16.02 11.06 -26.88
CA ALA A 305 16.51 9.83 -27.47
C ALA A 305 18.04 9.74 -27.38
N VAL A 306 18.55 8.55 -27.04
CA VAL A 306 19.98 8.26 -26.95
C VAL A 306 20.31 7.13 -27.93
N LYS A 307 20.97 7.46 -29.05
CA LYS A 307 21.41 6.51 -30.06
C LYS A 307 22.88 6.17 -29.91
N PHE A 308 23.23 4.92 -30.07
CA PHE A 308 24.61 4.40 -29.97
C PHE A 308 24.78 3.08 -30.70
N THR A 309 26.00 2.83 -31.15
CA THR A 309 26.38 1.55 -31.75
C THR A 309 26.93 0.61 -30.70
N ILE A 310 26.53 -0.68 -30.76
CA ILE A 310 27.05 -1.76 -29.92
C ILE A 310 27.80 -2.76 -30.80
N ARG A 311 29.09 -2.96 -30.54
CA ARG A 311 29.93 -3.94 -31.25
C ARG A 311 29.58 -5.38 -30.81
N PRO A 312 29.91 -6.38 -31.61
CA PRO A 312 29.78 -7.77 -31.23
C PRO A 312 30.35 -8.10 -29.84
N GLY A 313 29.55 -8.76 -29.01
CA GLY A 313 29.92 -9.12 -27.64
C GLY A 313 29.98 -7.96 -26.63
N GLN A 314 29.69 -6.72 -27.04
CA GLN A 314 29.72 -5.57 -26.17
C GLN A 314 28.40 -5.45 -25.38
N THR A 315 28.50 -4.96 -24.13
CA THR A 315 27.35 -4.54 -23.32
C THR A 315 27.48 -3.06 -23.00
N LYS A 316 26.36 -2.33 -23.04
CA LYS A 316 26.27 -0.92 -22.64
C LYS A 316 25.14 -0.74 -21.64
N GLN A 317 25.31 0.27 -20.78
CA GLN A 317 24.31 0.70 -19.82
C GLN A 317 23.97 2.17 -20.02
N ILE A 318 22.67 2.47 -20.10
CA ILE A 318 22.14 3.82 -20.33
C ILE A 318 21.11 4.10 -19.21
N PRO A 319 21.40 5.00 -18.28
CA PRO A 319 20.44 5.38 -17.26
C PRO A 319 19.53 6.51 -17.74
N PHE A 320 18.26 6.42 -17.39
CA PHE A 320 17.31 7.51 -17.44
C PHE A 320 16.76 7.76 -16.03
N SER A 321 16.34 8.99 -15.77
CA SER A 321 15.71 9.39 -14.52
C SER A 321 14.43 10.14 -14.82
N LEU A 322 13.36 9.77 -14.12
CA LEU A 322 12.10 10.48 -14.04
C LEU A 322 11.99 11.05 -12.63
N ALA A 323 11.77 12.34 -12.51
CA ALA A 323 11.57 13.00 -11.24
C ALA A 323 10.39 13.95 -11.29
N TRP A 324 9.79 14.20 -10.14
CA TRP A 324 8.74 15.20 -9.99
C TRP A 324 8.98 16.01 -8.73
N ASP A 325 8.46 17.23 -8.70
CA ASP A 325 8.50 18.11 -7.54
C ASP A 325 7.14 18.78 -7.35
N PHE A 326 6.27 18.14 -6.57
CA PHE A 326 4.97 18.65 -6.13
C PHE A 326 5.00 18.71 -4.60
N PRO A 327 5.52 19.81 -4.03
CA PRO A 327 5.97 19.84 -2.64
C PRO A 327 4.85 19.92 -1.61
N VAL A 328 3.63 20.27 -2.00
CA VAL A 328 2.53 20.59 -1.09
C VAL A 328 1.51 19.47 -1.03
N MET A 329 1.07 19.14 0.19
CA MET A 329 -0.16 18.42 0.47
C MET A 329 -1.16 19.42 1.02
N GLU A 330 -2.33 19.55 0.40
CA GLU A 330 -3.42 20.37 0.92
C GLU A 330 -4.57 19.50 1.38
N PHE A 331 -5.04 19.77 2.57
CA PHE A 331 -6.29 19.24 3.12
C PHE A 331 -7.41 20.25 3.03
N ALA A 332 -8.64 19.83 3.31
CA ALA A 332 -9.78 20.74 3.33
C ALA A 332 -9.51 22.00 4.17
N GLN A 333 -10.18 23.08 3.81
CA GLN A 333 -10.07 24.39 4.46
C GLN A 333 -8.70 25.08 4.29
N GLY A 334 -7.91 24.70 3.30
CA GLY A 334 -6.65 25.35 2.99
C GLY A 334 -5.51 25.03 3.98
N VAL A 335 -5.63 23.94 4.72
CA VAL A 335 -4.53 23.47 5.58
C VAL A 335 -3.51 22.75 4.72
N THR A 336 -2.27 23.20 4.77
CA THR A 336 -1.19 22.68 3.92
C THR A 336 -0.02 22.15 4.74
N TYR A 337 0.60 21.08 4.24
CA TYR A 337 1.88 20.57 4.70
C TYR A 337 2.84 20.47 3.52
N PHE A 338 4.12 20.73 3.79
CA PHE A 338 5.15 20.36 2.84
C PHE A 338 5.54 18.90 2.99
N LYS A 339 5.80 18.22 1.87
CA LYS A 339 6.25 16.82 1.85
C LYS A 339 7.69 16.69 2.38
N ARG A 340 8.05 15.52 2.93
CA ARG A 340 9.34 15.25 3.57
C ARG A 340 10.54 15.59 2.70
N TYR A 341 10.53 15.25 1.42
CA TYR A 341 11.66 15.49 0.53
C TYR A 341 12.02 16.98 0.39
N THR A 342 11.10 17.88 0.69
CA THR A 342 11.34 19.34 0.62
C THR A 342 12.37 19.83 1.63
N ASP A 343 12.62 19.09 2.70
CA ASP A 343 13.69 19.38 3.64
C ASP A 343 15.07 19.27 2.98
N PHE A 344 15.19 18.60 1.85
CA PHE A 344 16.44 18.33 1.14
C PHE A 344 16.57 19.09 -0.18
N PHE A 345 15.45 19.47 -0.81
CA PHE A 345 15.43 20.10 -2.13
C PHE A 345 14.83 21.49 -2.15
N GLY A 346 14.03 21.87 -1.14
CA GLY A 346 13.31 23.14 -1.10
C GLY A 346 11.82 22.99 -1.41
N ARG A 347 11.08 24.12 -1.31
CA ARG A 347 9.61 24.15 -1.24
C ARG A 347 8.95 24.87 -2.43
N ASN A 348 9.73 25.35 -3.39
CA ASN A 348 9.24 26.18 -4.50
C ASN A 348 8.63 25.39 -5.68
N GLY A 349 8.74 24.06 -5.69
CA GLY A 349 8.22 23.23 -6.80
C GLY A 349 9.03 23.32 -8.09
N HIS A 350 10.29 23.76 -8.04
CA HIS A 350 11.20 23.88 -9.18
C HIS A 350 12.51 23.10 -9.00
N ASN A 351 12.42 21.91 -8.38
CA ASN A 351 13.60 21.12 -8.04
C ASN A 351 13.68 19.78 -8.79
N SER A 352 12.75 19.50 -9.72
CA SER A 352 12.68 18.21 -10.42
C SER A 352 13.98 17.86 -11.15
N TRP A 353 14.63 18.84 -11.79
CA TRP A 353 15.96 18.64 -12.38
C TRP A 353 17.04 18.27 -11.37
N THR A 354 17.01 18.92 -10.21
CA THR A 354 17.97 18.61 -9.12
C THR A 354 17.73 17.21 -8.57
N ILE A 355 16.48 16.80 -8.45
CA ILE A 355 16.09 15.45 -8.03
C ILE A 355 16.50 14.43 -9.09
N ALA A 356 16.22 14.68 -10.37
CA ALA A 356 16.59 13.80 -11.50
C ALA A 356 18.11 13.56 -11.55
N LYS A 357 18.91 14.60 -11.29
CA LYS A 357 20.37 14.46 -11.19
C LYS A 357 20.81 13.52 -10.07
N GLN A 358 20.06 13.42 -8.96
CA GLN A 358 20.37 12.45 -7.90
C GLN A 358 20.20 11.02 -8.41
N GLY A 359 19.14 10.74 -9.18
CA GLY A 359 18.93 9.42 -9.81
C GLY A 359 20.09 9.03 -10.71
N LEU A 360 20.43 9.92 -11.65
CA LEU A 360 21.53 9.68 -12.58
C LEU A 360 22.90 9.51 -11.89
N LYS A 361 23.08 10.11 -10.74
CA LYS A 361 24.33 10.02 -9.95
C LYS A 361 24.37 8.78 -9.05
N ASN A 362 23.25 8.44 -8.42
CA ASN A 362 23.26 7.56 -7.25
C ASN A 362 22.57 6.20 -7.51
N TRP A 363 21.98 5.94 -8.67
CA TRP A 363 21.22 4.70 -8.95
C TRP A 363 21.99 3.43 -8.55
N ASN A 364 23.30 3.40 -8.79
CA ASN A 364 24.15 2.25 -8.46
C ASN A 364 24.27 2.07 -6.94
N THR A 365 24.55 3.16 -6.23
CA THR A 365 24.62 3.16 -4.76
C THR A 365 23.28 2.78 -4.14
N TRP A 366 22.18 3.30 -4.67
CA TRP A 366 20.83 2.96 -4.19
C TRP A 366 20.52 1.48 -4.41
N ARG A 367 20.82 0.96 -5.60
CA ARG A 367 20.67 -0.47 -5.90
C ARG A 367 21.45 -1.33 -4.91
N ASP A 368 22.74 -0.99 -4.68
CA ASP A 368 23.60 -1.75 -3.78
C ASP A 368 23.07 -1.71 -2.33
N ARG A 369 22.59 -0.56 -1.85
CA ARG A 369 21.98 -0.42 -0.51
C ARG A 369 20.62 -1.16 -0.41
N ILE A 370 19.82 -1.18 -1.46
CA ILE A 370 18.59 -2.00 -1.50
C ILE A 370 18.96 -3.48 -1.40
N MET A 371 19.92 -3.94 -2.17
CA MET A 371 20.39 -5.32 -2.10
C MET A 371 20.94 -5.66 -0.71
N GLU A 372 21.70 -4.76 -0.09
CA GLU A 372 22.30 -4.94 1.22
C GLU A 372 21.25 -5.22 2.32
N TRP A 373 20.16 -4.48 2.39
CA TRP A 373 19.13 -4.73 3.41
C TRP A 373 18.21 -5.92 3.06
N GLN A 374 18.03 -6.24 1.78
CA GLN A 374 17.24 -7.41 1.35
C GLN A 374 18.00 -8.74 1.51
N GLU A 375 19.31 -8.71 1.32
CA GLU A 375 20.14 -9.91 1.23
C GLU A 375 20.05 -10.84 2.46
N PRO A 376 20.00 -10.36 3.72
CA PRO A 376 19.83 -11.22 4.89
C PRO A 376 18.56 -12.07 4.85
N ILE A 377 17.49 -11.58 4.22
CA ILE A 377 16.23 -12.30 4.03
C ILE A 377 16.32 -13.24 2.83
N LEU A 378 16.81 -12.73 1.71
CA LEU A 378 16.84 -13.47 0.44
C LEU A 378 17.77 -14.69 0.47
N ARG A 379 18.84 -14.66 1.27
CA ARG A 379 19.79 -15.77 1.44
C ARG A 379 19.33 -16.87 2.40
N ARG A 380 18.19 -16.70 3.07
CA ARG A 380 17.71 -17.72 4.02
C ARG A 380 17.19 -18.94 3.26
N ASP A 381 17.82 -20.09 3.49
CA ASP A 381 17.41 -21.38 2.90
C ASP A 381 16.15 -21.97 3.57
N ASP A 382 15.82 -21.53 4.77
CA ASP A 382 14.65 -21.96 5.54
C ASP A 382 13.36 -21.18 5.19
N LEU A 383 13.45 -20.22 4.28
CA LEU A 383 12.30 -19.49 3.74
C LEU A 383 12.07 -19.85 2.26
N PRO A 384 10.86 -20.27 1.88
CA PRO A 384 10.55 -20.54 0.48
C PRO A 384 10.51 -19.25 -0.35
N ASP A 385 10.78 -19.37 -1.65
CA ASP A 385 10.88 -18.22 -2.55
C ASP A 385 9.57 -17.42 -2.65
N TRP A 386 8.39 -18.08 -2.63
CA TRP A 386 7.11 -17.38 -2.61
C TRP A 386 6.94 -16.48 -1.38
N PHE A 387 7.45 -16.90 -0.22
CA PHE A 387 7.38 -16.11 1.00
C PHE A 387 8.33 -14.90 0.96
N LYS A 388 9.57 -15.11 0.49
CA LYS A 388 10.54 -14.01 0.27
C LYS A 388 10.00 -12.98 -0.70
N MET A 389 9.38 -13.43 -1.77
CA MET A 389 8.74 -12.57 -2.78
C MET A 389 7.62 -11.74 -2.15
N ALA A 390 6.71 -12.37 -1.45
CA ALA A 390 5.58 -11.68 -0.83
C ALA A 390 6.04 -10.70 0.25
N LEU A 391 7.01 -11.06 1.12
CA LEU A 391 7.59 -10.12 2.08
C LEU A 391 8.06 -8.82 1.44
N MET A 392 8.79 -8.91 0.32
CA MET A 392 9.29 -7.71 -0.35
C MET A 392 8.18 -6.97 -1.08
N ASN A 393 7.34 -7.68 -1.80
CA ASN A 393 6.36 -7.06 -2.68
C ASN A 393 5.20 -6.41 -1.90
N GLU A 394 4.76 -6.96 -0.77
CA GLU A 394 3.71 -6.32 0.05
C GLU A 394 4.12 -4.96 0.65
N LEU A 395 5.43 -4.64 0.68
CA LEU A 395 5.90 -3.29 1.02
C LEU A 395 5.51 -2.22 -0.01
N TYR A 396 5.00 -2.61 -1.18
CA TYR A 396 4.53 -1.68 -2.20
C TYR A 396 3.52 -0.68 -1.64
N ASP A 397 2.73 -1.09 -0.68
CA ASP A 397 1.67 -0.29 -0.08
C ASP A 397 2.21 0.97 0.64
N LEU A 398 3.41 0.91 1.22
CA LEU A 398 4.08 2.09 1.79
C LEU A 398 4.40 3.18 0.76
N THR A 399 4.45 2.85 -0.52
CA THR A 399 4.57 3.83 -1.62
C THR A 399 3.20 4.11 -2.25
N GLN A 400 2.46 3.06 -2.59
CA GLN A 400 1.25 3.13 -3.41
C GLN A 400 -0.02 3.37 -2.59
N GLY A 401 -0.01 3.09 -1.29
CA GLY A 401 -1.13 3.31 -0.37
C GLY A 401 -1.36 4.78 -0.03
N CYS A 402 -1.17 5.70 -0.95
CA CYS A 402 -1.34 7.15 -0.76
C CYS A 402 -0.62 7.70 0.47
N SER A 403 0.57 7.19 0.77
CA SER A 403 1.28 7.58 1.96
C SER A 403 1.54 9.09 2.02
N LEU A 404 1.40 9.64 3.21
CA LEU A 404 1.73 11.02 3.53
C LEU A 404 2.98 11.03 4.41
N TRP A 405 3.90 11.91 4.12
CA TRP A 405 5.07 12.15 4.98
C TRP A 405 5.41 13.63 4.96
N SER A 406 5.14 14.31 6.08
CA SER A 406 5.37 15.74 6.18
C SER A 406 6.85 16.09 6.34
N ALA A 407 7.21 17.31 5.98
CA ALA A 407 8.48 17.91 6.35
C ALA A 407 8.66 17.89 7.88
N ALA A 408 9.90 17.89 8.33
CA ALA A 408 10.25 17.91 9.75
C ALA A 408 9.76 19.19 10.42
N SER A 409 9.38 19.06 11.68
CA SER A 409 9.06 20.16 12.58
C SER A 409 9.82 20.01 13.92
N GLU A 410 9.68 20.97 14.81
CA GLU A 410 10.26 20.88 16.14
C GLU A 410 9.66 19.70 16.94
N ASP A 411 8.35 19.50 16.82
CA ASP A 411 7.62 18.42 17.52
C ASP A 411 7.75 17.05 16.83
N ASP A 412 8.01 17.04 15.51
CA ASP A 412 8.13 15.84 14.70
C ASP A 412 9.41 15.86 13.85
N PRO A 413 10.59 15.54 14.43
CA PRO A 413 11.88 15.67 13.75
C PRO A 413 12.05 14.80 12.50
N VAL A 414 11.29 13.72 12.39
CA VAL A 414 11.23 12.87 11.17
C VAL A 414 10.05 13.21 10.27
N GLY A 415 9.20 14.17 10.68
CA GLY A 415 7.90 14.45 10.07
C GLY A 415 6.79 13.51 10.55
N GLN A 416 5.55 13.88 10.30
CA GLN A 416 4.38 13.03 10.53
C GLN A 416 4.20 12.10 9.33
N PHE A 417 3.85 10.85 9.59
CA PHE A 417 3.66 9.82 8.57
C PHE A 417 2.26 9.23 8.65
N ALA A 418 1.70 8.84 7.52
CA ALA A 418 0.44 8.10 7.46
C ALA A 418 0.31 7.36 6.13
N VAL A 419 -0.34 6.18 6.17
CA VAL A 419 -0.73 5.40 4.99
C VAL A 419 -2.25 5.25 4.99
N LEU A 420 -2.89 5.30 3.82
CA LEU A 420 -4.32 5.01 3.69
C LEU A 420 -4.61 3.56 4.05
N GLU A 421 -5.75 3.33 4.66
CA GLU A 421 -6.25 1.97 4.88
C GLU A 421 -6.38 1.22 3.56
N CYS A 422 -7.06 1.84 2.60
CA CYS A 422 -7.15 1.40 1.21
C CYS A 422 -7.72 2.53 0.32
N ILE A 423 -7.83 2.27 -0.97
CA ILE A 423 -8.36 3.28 -1.91
C ILE A 423 -9.88 3.47 -1.82
N ASP A 424 -10.61 2.49 -1.28
CA ASP A 424 -12.07 2.55 -1.11
C ASP A 424 -12.46 3.18 0.22
N TYR A 425 -11.68 2.92 1.27
CA TYR A 425 -11.85 3.45 2.62
C TYR A 425 -10.74 4.44 2.89
N ARG A 426 -10.97 5.70 2.57
CA ARG A 426 -9.93 6.73 2.56
C ARG A 426 -9.67 7.29 3.95
N TRP A 427 -9.35 6.42 4.90
CA TRP A 427 -8.94 6.77 6.26
C TRP A 427 -7.45 6.51 6.43
N TYR A 428 -6.77 7.46 7.02
CA TYR A 428 -5.34 7.32 7.27
C TYR A 428 -5.10 6.59 8.58
N GLU A 429 -4.30 5.52 8.52
CA GLU A 429 -3.81 4.79 9.68
C GLU A 429 -4.94 4.22 10.53
N SER A 430 -5.88 3.46 9.96
CA SER A 430 -6.88 2.75 10.75
C SER A 430 -6.20 1.85 11.77
N LEU A 431 -6.46 2.11 13.06
CA LEU A 431 -5.64 1.60 14.16
C LEU A 431 -5.74 0.09 14.34
N ASP A 432 -6.93 -0.47 14.16
CA ASP A 432 -7.22 -1.90 14.17
C ASP A 432 -6.58 -2.64 12.99
N VAL A 433 -6.47 -1.97 11.85
CA VAL A 433 -5.75 -2.47 10.66
C VAL A 433 -4.24 -2.49 10.92
N ARG A 434 -3.72 -1.43 11.55
CA ARG A 434 -2.30 -1.32 11.92
C ARG A 434 -1.85 -2.37 12.91
N LEU A 435 -2.73 -2.81 13.79
CA LEU A 435 -2.44 -3.89 14.75
C LEU A 435 -1.76 -5.07 14.06
N TYR A 436 -2.12 -5.33 12.82
CA TYR A 436 -1.56 -6.39 11.95
C TYR A 436 -0.54 -5.85 10.96
N GLY A 437 -0.85 -4.75 10.27
CA GLY A 437 -0.12 -4.28 9.09
C GLY A 437 1.18 -3.55 9.38
N SER A 438 1.42 -3.06 10.60
CA SER A 438 2.53 -2.16 10.88
C SER A 438 3.86 -2.83 11.24
N PHE A 439 3.95 -4.17 11.28
CA PHE A 439 5.21 -4.87 11.58
C PHE A 439 6.34 -4.53 10.61
N ALA A 440 6.03 -4.35 9.32
CA ALA A 440 7.01 -3.94 8.32
C ALA A 440 7.63 -2.58 8.65
N LEU A 441 6.80 -1.61 8.98
CA LEU A 441 7.23 -0.26 9.32
C LEU A 441 8.07 -0.27 10.61
N LEU A 442 7.64 -1.03 11.62
CA LEU A 442 8.36 -1.20 12.87
C LEU A 442 9.76 -1.81 12.67
N MET A 443 9.88 -2.82 11.81
CA MET A 443 11.15 -3.51 11.58
C MET A 443 12.12 -2.71 10.70
N LEU A 444 11.62 -1.97 9.73
CA LEU A 444 12.42 -1.34 8.68
C LEU A 444 12.52 0.19 8.83
N TRP A 445 11.50 0.87 9.38
CA TRP A 445 11.45 2.33 9.56
C TRP A 445 10.83 2.72 10.90
N GLN A 446 11.39 2.20 11.99
CA GLN A 446 10.86 2.33 13.35
C GLN A 446 10.51 3.77 13.80
N LYS A 447 11.22 4.80 13.27
CA LYS A 447 10.89 6.18 13.61
C LYS A 447 9.57 6.65 12.98
N LEU A 448 9.20 6.11 11.80
CA LEU A 448 7.91 6.40 11.20
C LEU A 448 6.79 5.71 11.98
N GLU A 449 7.00 4.45 12.37
CA GLU A 449 6.05 3.72 13.23
C GLU A 449 5.76 4.50 14.51
N LYS A 450 6.78 4.91 15.23
CA LYS A 450 6.63 5.69 16.47
C LYS A 450 5.98 7.06 16.23
N SER A 451 6.26 7.72 15.10
CA SER A 451 5.62 8.98 14.71
C SER A 451 4.09 8.82 14.58
N VAL A 452 3.64 7.71 13.99
CA VAL A 452 2.20 7.40 13.90
C VAL A 452 1.59 7.18 15.29
N MET A 453 2.24 6.38 16.14
CA MET A 453 1.74 6.13 17.50
C MET A 453 1.69 7.41 18.36
N LEU A 454 2.65 8.31 18.22
CA LEU A 454 2.63 9.63 18.85
C LEU A 454 1.46 10.50 18.34
N ALA A 455 1.11 10.41 17.06
CA ALA A 455 -0.05 11.12 16.51
C ALA A 455 -1.35 10.61 17.13
N PHE A 456 -1.52 9.31 17.31
CA PHE A 456 -2.62 8.73 18.06
C PHE A 456 -2.64 9.21 19.53
N ALA A 457 -1.50 9.16 20.20
CA ALA A 457 -1.37 9.62 21.59
C ALA A 457 -1.80 11.08 21.75
N ARG A 458 -1.47 11.96 20.82
CA ARG A 458 -1.90 13.36 20.77
C ARG A 458 -3.39 13.53 20.48
N SER A 459 -4.00 12.55 19.79
CA SER A 459 -5.43 12.61 19.41
C SER A 459 -6.37 12.13 20.52
N ILE A 460 -6.00 11.14 21.32
CA ILE A 460 -6.86 10.53 22.33
C ILE A 460 -7.46 11.57 23.31
N PRO A 461 -6.68 12.51 23.88
CA PRO A 461 -7.24 13.53 24.80
C PRO A 461 -8.05 14.63 24.13
N LYS A 462 -8.03 14.71 22.79
CA LYS A 462 -8.81 15.73 22.05
C LYS A 462 -10.28 15.40 22.01
N GLU A 463 -11.12 16.44 21.86
CA GLU A 463 -12.56 16.36 21.70
C GLU A 463 -13.02 17.17 20.49
N ASP A 464 -13.96 16.60 19.72
CA ASP A 464 -14.69 17.32 18.67
C ASP A 464 -16.19 16.98 18.82
N THR A 465 -16.95 17.90 19.39
CA THR A 465 -18.36 17.70 19.70
C THR A 465 -19.31 17.93 18.52
N ARG A 466 -18.78 18.30 17.36
CA ARG A 466 -19.60 18.40 16.15
C ARG A 466 -20.16 17.02 15.80
N THR A 467 -21.41 17.01 15.35
CA THR A 467 -21.99 15.78 14.80
C THR A 467 -21.58 15.58 13.36
N ARG A 468 -21.51 14.34 12.94
CA ARG A 468 -21.37 13.92 11.56
C ARG A 468 -22.44 12.89 11.22
N THR A 469 -22.83 12.85 9.96
CA THR A 469 -23.74 11.82 9.47
C THR A 469 -22.95 10.52 9.27
N ILE A 470 -23.49 9.42 9.76
CA ILE A 470 -22.99 8.07 9.54
C ILE A 470 -23.88 7.36 8.52
N GLY A 471 -23.25 6.74 7.51
CA GLY A 471 -23.92 5.89 6.55
C GLY A 471 -24.36 4.57 7.19
N TYR A 472 -25.29 3.87 6.57
CA TYR A 472 -25.74 2.54 7.02
C TYR A 472 -26.19 2.42 8.49
N TYR A 473 -26.47 3.52 9.18
CA TYR A 473 -26.77 3.52 10.60
C TYR A 473 -27.86 2.50 10.99
N ALA A 474 -28.95 2.42 10.23
CA ALA A 474 -30.02 1.47 10.46
C ALA A 474 -29.59 0.02 10.22
N THR A 475 -28.74 -0.23 9.21
CA THR A 475 -28.20 -1.54 8.87
C THR A 475 -27.28 -2.04 9.97
N ILE A 476 -26.44 -1.16 10.53
CA ILE A 476 -25.54 -1.49 11.66
C ILE A 476 -26.25 -1.48 13.02
N GLY A 477 -27.55 -1.16 13.07
CA GLY A 477 -28.34 -1.21 14.29
C GLY A 477 -28.23 0.02 15.18
N GLN A 478 -27.84 1.17 14.64
CA GLN A 478 -27.84 2.45 15.37
C GLN A 478 -29.19 3.18 15.22
N ASP A 479 -29.63 3.86 16.27
CA ASP A 479 -30.90 4.55 16.30
C ASP A 479 -30.87 5.93 15.63
N SER A 480 -29.67 6.50 15.45
CA SER A 480 -29.45 7.84 14.89
C SER A 480 -28.52 7.80 13.69
N PRO A 481 -28.81 8.58 12.64
CA PRO A 481 -27.86 8.79 11.55
C PRO A 481 -26.69 9.70 11.95
N ASP A 482 -26.72 10.30 13.13
CA ASP A 482 -25.72 11.27 13.57
C ASP A 482 -24.91 10.74 14.75
N ALA A 483 -23.58 10.92 14.67
CA ALA A 483 -22.64 10.62 15.74
C ALA A 483 -21.77 11.83 16.07
N ILE A 484 -21.33 11.94 17.33
CA ILE A 484 -20.29 12.88 17.73
C ILE A 484 -18.98 12.47 17.03
N ARG A 485 -18.28 13.45 16.47
CA ARG A 485 -17.06 13.21 15.73
C ARG A 485 -16.00 12.49 16.58
N LYS A 486 -15.66 13.04 17.72
CA LYS A 486 -14.63 12.53 18.61
C LYS A 486 -14.96 12.83 20.07
N VAL A 487 -15.09 11.80 20.86
CA VAL A 487 -15.27 11.90 22.31
C VAL A 487 -13.90 11.91 22.97
N LYS A 488 -13.72 12.77 24.00
CA LYS A 488 -12.48 12.82 24.78
C LYS A 488 -12.18 11.46 25.41
N GLY A 489 -10.94 11.03 25.31
CA GLY A 489 -10.47 9.73 25.84
C GLY A 489 -10.78 8.54 24.93
N ALA A 490 -11.74 8.63 24.02
CA ALA A 490 -11.93 7.61 23.00
C ALA A 490 -10.69 7.52 22.08
N THR A 491 -10.18 6.34 21.86
CA THR A 491 -9.16 6.13 20.86
C THR A 491 -9.78 6.25 19.48
N PRO A 492 -9.26 7.11 18.59
CA PRO A 492 -9.83 7.24 17.26
C PRO A 492 -9.55 5.98 16.41
N HIS A 493 -10.48 5.67 15.52
CA HIS A 493 -10.28 4.63 14.51
C HIS A 493 -9.13 4.99 13.57
N ASP A 494 -9.08 6.22 13.11
CA ASP A 494 -8.15 6.72 12.11
C ASP A 494 -7.62 8.13 12.47
N LEU A 495 -6.54 8.52 11.83
CA LEU A 495 -5.93 9.84 11.95
C LEU A 495 -6.54 10.89 11.02
N GLY A 496 -7.64 10.57 10.34
CA GLY A 496 -8.38 11.48 9.48
C GLY A 496 -8.45 11.00 8.03
N ALA A 497 -9.03 11.83 7.18
CA ALA A 497 -9.24 11.54 5.76
C ALA A 497 -8.72 12.69 4.87
N PRO A 498 -8.43 12.44 3.59
CA PRO A 498 -7.85 13.45 2.68
C PRO A 498 -8.72 14.70 2.49
N ASN A 499 -10.05 14.56 2.63
CA ASN A 499 -10.99 15.66 2.50
C ASN A 499 -11.17 16.50 3.77
N GLU A 500 -10.43 16.21 4.82
CA GLU A 500 -10.33 16.99 6.05
C GLU A 500 -8.85 17.26 6.40
N HIS A 501 -8.57 17.56 7.65
CA HIS A 501 -7.22 17.78 8.13
C HIS A 501 -6.69 16.53 8.83
N VAL A 502 -5.92 15.70 8.10
CA VAL A 502 -5.24 14.52 8.64
C VAL A 502 -4.36 14.94 9.85
N TRP A 503 -4.28 14.07 10.86
CA TRP A 503 -3.65 14.24 12.18
C TRP A 503 -4.39 15.18 13.14
N GLU A 504 -5.23 16.09 12.67
CA GLU A 504 -6.00 17.02 13.53
C GLU A 504 -7.48 16.68 13.59
N LYS A 505 -8.07 16.20 12.51
CA LYS A 505 -9.48 15.81 12.40
C LYS A 505 -9.61 14.29 12.33
N THR A 506 -9.23 13.66 13.41
CA THR A 506 -9.21 12.20 13.55
C THR A 506 -10.60 11.59 13.67
N ASN A 507 -10.69 10.26 13.63
CA ASN A 507 -11.94 9.50 13.76
C ASN A 507 -12.96 9.83 12.66
N TYR A 508 -12.51 9.80 11.41
CA TYR A 508 -13.33 10.21 10.27
C TYR A 508 -14.32 9.15 9.82
N THR A 509 -14.13 7.89 10.19
CA THR A 509 -14.95 6.76 9.74
C THR A 509 -16.43 7.12 9.58
N SER A 510 -16.95 6.97 8.38
CA SER A 510 -18.21 7.60 7.96
C SER A 510 -19.42 6.71 8.08
N TYR A 511 -19.24 5.41 8.27
CA TYR A 511 -20.34 4.45 8.30
C TYR A 511 -20.70 3.97 9.70
N GLN A 512 -19.89 4.28 10.72
CA GLN A 512 -20.09 3.89 12.11
C GLN A 512 -19.71 4.97 13.11
N ASP A 513 -20.16 4.85 14.36
CA ASP A 513 -19.67 5.61 15.49
C ASP A 513 -18.50 4.88 16.16
N CYS A 514 -17.29 5.12 15.68
CA CYS A 514 -16.10 4.47 16.21
C CYS A 514 -15.72 4.90 17.64
N ASN A 515 -16.37 5.94 18.22
CA ASN A 515 -16.24 6.20 19.64
C ASN A 515 -16.78 5.04 20.51
N LEU A 516 -17.61 4.18 19.94
CA LEU A 516 -18.20 3.04 20.61
C LEU A 516 -17.40 1.74 20.46
N TRP A 517 -16.32 1.74 19.68
CA TRP A 517 -15.54 0.51 19.42
C TRP A 517 -14.78 0.03 20.64
N LYS A 518 -14.68 -1.30 20.80
CA LYS A 518 -14.20 -1.97 22.01
C LYS A 518 -12.76 -2.49 21.89
N ASP A 519 -12.18 -2.49 20.70
CA ASP A 519 -10.81 -2.91 20.42
C ASP A 519 -9.80 -1.75 20.43
N LEU A 520 -10.14 -0.61 19.81
CA LEU A 520 -9.21 0.49 19.51
C LEU A 520 -8.33 0.95 20.69
N GLY A 521 -8.90 1.05 21.88
CA GLY A 521 -8.13 1.48 23.06
C GLY A 521 -7.11 0.43 23.48
N SER A 522 -7.46 -0.86 23.37
CA SER A 522 -6.56 -1.98 23.63
C SER A 522 -5.47 -2.06 22.55
N ASP A 523 -5.85 -1.86 21.29
CA ASP A 523 -4.93 -1.89 20.14
C ASP A 523 -3.86 -0.80 20.25
N PHE A 524 -4.25 0.40 20.69
CA PHE A 524 -3.31 1.48 20.95
C PHE A 524 -2.28 1.10 22.01
N VAL A 525 -2.74 0.61 23.15
CA VAL A 525 -1.85 0.24 24.27
C VAL A 525 -0.88 -0.87 23.88
N LEU A 526 -1.37 -1.88 23.18
CA LEU A 526 -0.55 -2.99 22.69
C LEU A 526 0.49 -2.54 21.68
N GLN A 527 0.13 -1.69 20.72
CA GLN A 527 1.07 -1.17 19.73
C GLN A 527 2.14 -0.26 20.37
N VAL A 528 1.76 0.61 21.32
CA VAL A 528 2.74 1.41 22.08
C VAL A 528 3.75 0.52 22.81
N TYR A 529 3.30 -0.50 23.51
CA TYR A 529 4.21 -1.39 24.23
C TYR A 529 5.02 -2.27 23.28
N ARG A 530 4.43 -2.76 22.20
CA ARG A 530 5.10 -3.49 21.13
C ARG A 530 6.28 -2.68 20.56
N ASP A 531 6.03 -1.44 20.21
CA ASP A 531 7.02 -0.57 19.58
C ASP A 531 8.19 -0.25 20.52
N TYR A 532 7.91 -0.14 21.81
CA TYR A 532 8.96 -0.02 22.81
C TYR A 532 9.80 -1.31 22.92
N VAL A 533 9.15 -2.46 23.11
CA VAL A 533 9.84 -3.74 23.32
C VAL A 533 10.63 -4.16 22.09
N LEU A 534 10.00 -4.18 20.93
CA LEU A 534 10.61 -4.70 19.70
C LEU A 534 11.64 -3.75 19.05
N THR A 535 11.75 -2.52 19.56
CA THR A 535 12.84 -1.61 19.20
C THR A 535 13.98 -1.57 20.24
N GLY A 536 14.05 -2.56 21.10
CA GLY A 536 15.16 -2.78 22.04
C GLY A 536 14.90 -2.29 23.46
N ALA A 537 13.68 -1.90 23.82
CA ALA A 537 13.25 -1.54 25.18
C ALA A 537 14.09 -0.41 25.85
N THR A 538 14.56 0.54 25.06
CA THR A 538 15.44 1.63 25.55
C THR A 538 14.81 3.02 25.48
N ASP A 539 13.78 3.20 24.68
CA ASP A 539 13.14 4.48 24.41
C ASP A 539 12.04 4.79 25.45
N VAL A 540 12.47 5.11 26.66
CA VAL A 540 11.56 5.43 27.77
C VAL A 540 10.82 6.74 27.54
N GLU A 541 11.39 7.68 26.76
CA GLU A 541 10.79 8.96 26.41
C GLU A 541 9.51 8.73 25.59
N PHE A 542 9.55 7.87 24.59
CA PHE A 542 8.38 7.46 23.81
C PHE A 542 7.25 6.91 24.71
N LEU A 543 7.57 6.04 25.66
CA LEU A 543 6.56 5.56 26.62
C LEU A 543 6.00 6.69 27.49
N GLN A 544 6.85 7.62 27.91
CA GLN A 544 6.42 8.74 28.76
C GLN A 544 5.48 9.69 28.00
N GLU A 545 5.74 9.93 26.71
CA GLU A 545 4.86 10.73 25.84
C GLU A 545 3.51 10.06 25.61
N CYS A 546 3.47 8.74 25.41
CA CYS A 546 2.23 7.97 25.19
C CYS A 546 1.45 7.71 26.49
N TRP A 547 2.08 7.82 27.67
CA TRP A 547 1.50 7.33 28.93
C TRP A 547 0.13 7.93 29.27
N GLY A 548 -0.05 9.24 29.10
CA GLY A 548 -1.31 9.91 29.35
C GLY A 548 -2.46 9.30 28.53
N ALA A 549 -2.18 9.09 27.24
CA ALA A 549 -3.14 8.50 26.31
C ALA A 549 -3.42 7.02 26.62
N VAL A 550 -2.41 6.24 27.05
CA VAL A 550 -2.60 4.86 27.51
C VAL A 550 -3.60 4.79 28.67
N VAL A 551 -3.45 5.67 29.65
CA VAL A 551 -4.38 5.71 30.80
C VAL A 551 -5.78 6.14 30.37
N GLU A 552 -5.89 7.21 29.56
CA GLU A 552 -7.19 7.74 29.12
C GLU A 552 -7.96 6.73 28.26
N SER A 553 -7.28 6.00 27.37
CA SER A 553 -7.93 5.01 26.49
C SER A 553 -8.48 3.82 27.27
N LEU A 554 -7.74 3.33 28.26
CA LEU A 554 -8.22 2.23 29.12
C LEU A 554 -9.36 2.69 30.04
N ASP A 555 -9.27 3.90 30.60
CA ASP A 555 -10.35 4.48 31.41
C ASP A 555 -11.62 4.68 30.57
N TYR A 556 -11.47 5.06 29.29
CA TYR A 556 -12.58 5.18 28.36
C TYR A 556 -13.22 3.81 28.06
N LEU A 557 -12.44 2.78 27.75
CA LEU A 557 -12.96 1.44 27.49
C LEU A 557 -13.66 0.86 28.71
N LYS A 558 -13.17 1.13 29.92
CA LYS A 558 -13.75 0.62 31.16
C LYS A 558 -15.21 1.06 31.39
N GLN A 559 -15.68 2.14 30.73
CA GLN A 559 -17.06 2.58 30.78
C GLN A 559 -18.07 1.60 30.21
N PHE A 560 -17.61 0.74 29.31
CA PHE A 560 -18.42 -0.27 28.64
C PHE A 560 -18.48 -1.60 29.41
N ASP A 561 -17.85 -1.68 30.56
CA ASP A 561 -18.04 -2.77 31.54
C ASP A 561 -19.31 -2.47 32.38
N HIS A 562 -20.47 -2.79 31.81
CA HIS A 562 -21.75 -2.39 32.34
C HIS A 562 -22.23 -3.26 33.52
N ASP A 563 -21.89 -4.57 33.53
CA ASP A 563 -22.22 -5.50 34.59
C ASP A 563 -21.14 -5.58 35.68
N HIS A 564 -20.05 -4.81 35.54
CA HIS A 564 -18.91 -4.70 36.42
C HIS A 564 -18.16 -6.03 36.65
N ASP A 565 -18.12 -6.86 35.63
CA ASP A 565 -17.40 -8.14 35.66
C ASP A 565 -15.91 -8.01 35.27
N GLY A 566 -15.49 -6.80 34.86
CA GLY A 566 -14.10 -6.45 34.58
C GLY A 566 -13.75 -6.35 33.09
N ILE A 567 -14.64 -6.73 32.16
CA ILE A 567 -14.41 -6.73 30.73
C ILE A 567 -15.44 -5.80 30.06
N PRO A 568 -15.00 -4.86 29.16
CA PRO A 568 -15.91 -4.10 28.33
C PRO A 568 -16.75 -5.00 27.42
N GLU A 569 -18.08 -4.77 27.39
CA GLU A 569 -19.00 -5.54 26.57
C GLU A 569 -19.22 -4.94 25.21
N ASN A 570 -19.32 -5.82 24.20
CA ASN A 570 -19.86 -5.49 22.88
C ASN A 570 -21.39 -5.34 22.94
N SER A 571 -21.95 -4.43 22.15
CA SER A 571 -23.34 -3.99 22.28
C SER A 571 -24.34 -4.66 21.32
N GLY A 572 -23.88 -5.58 20.46
CA GLY A 572 -24.68 -6.16 19.39
C GLY A 572 -24.72 -5.30 18.13
N ALA A 573 -24.06 -4.14 18.13
CA ALA A 573 -23.71 -3.40 16.92
C ALA A 573 -22.30 -3.80 16.49
N PRO A 574 -21.91 -3.59 15.22
CA PRO A 574 -20.52 -3.72 14.81
C PRO A 574 -19.69 -2.65 15.52
N ASP A 575 -18.88 -3.03 16.46
CA ASP A 575 -18.11 -2.14 17.33
C ASP A 575 -16.67 -2.64 17.58
N GLN A 576 -16.06 -3.20 16.52
CA GLN A 576 -14.70 -3.73 16.47
C GLN A 576 -14.30 -3.96 14.98
N THR A 577 -13.04 -4.36 14.70
CA THR A 577 -12.45 -4.51 13.35
C THR A 577 -13.27 -5.37 12.35
N PHE A 578 -14.13 -6.28 12.82
CA PHE A 578 -15.02 -7.08 11.97
C PHE A 578 -16.38 -6.39 11.79
N ASP A 579 -16.42 -5.25 11.17
CA ASP A 579 -17.49 -4.23 11.09
C ASP A 579 -18.91 -4.72 10.84
N ASP A 580 -19.10 -5.90 10.25
CA ASP A 580 -20.42 -6.49 9.99
C ASP A 580 -20.81 -7.55 11.01
N TRP A 581 -19.91 -7.84 11.95
CA TRP A 581 -20.10 -8.88 12.95
C TRP A 581 -20.58 -8.32 14.26
N ARG A 582 -21.81 -8.65 14.62
CA ARG A 582 -22.51 -8.10 15.79
C ARG A 582 -22.23 -8.96 17.03
N LEU A 583 -21.14 -8.68 17.70
CA LEU A 583 -20.77 -9.34 18.96
C LEU A 583 -21.61 -8.80 20.12
N GLN A 584 -21.94 -9.66 21.10
CA GLN A 584 -22.79 -9.31 22.24
C GLN A 584 -22.17 -9.79 23.57
N GLY A 585 -22.14 -8.88 24.56
CA GLY A 585 -21.53 -9.16 25.85
C GLY A 585 -20.00 -9.27 25.77
N VAL A 586 -19.40 -10.15 26.54
CA VAL A 586 -17.96 -10.38 26.51
C VAL A 586 -17.60 -11.14 25.23
N SER A 587 -16.72 -10.57 24.41
CA SER A 587 -16.26 -11.23 23.17
C SER A 587 -14.83 -11.79 23.29
N ALA A 588 -14.53 -12.81 22.49
CA ALA A 588 -13.21 -13.42 22.48
C ALA A 588 -12.15 -12.44 21.96
N TYR A 589 -12.46 -11.71 20.88
CA TYR A 589 -11.56 -10.76 20.27
C TYR A 589 -11.30 -9.56 21.20
N CYS A 590 -12.30 -8.73 21.47
CA CYS A 590 -12.12 -7.51 22.28
C CYS A 590 -11.71 -7.83 23.73
N GLY A 591 -12.30 -8.85 24.34
CA GLY A 591 -11.97 -9.25 25.72
C GLY A 591 -10.54 -9.79 25.85
N GLY A 592 -10.06 -10.52 24.83
CA GLY A 592 -8.68 -10.99 24.76
C GLY A 592 -7.67 -9.85 24.62
N LEU A 593 -7.96 -8.89 23.74
CA LEU A 593 -7.16 -7.66 23.57
C LEU A 593 -7.15 -6.81 24.85
N TRP A 594 -8.30 -6.65 25.51
CA TRP A 594 -8.41 -5.94 26.78
C TRP A 594 -7.48 -6.50 27.86
N ILE A 595 -7.47 -7.82 28.05
CA ILE A 595 -6.61 -8.49 29.03
C ILE A 595 -5.13 -8.29 28.68
N ALA A 596 -4.75 -8.46 27.41
CA ALA A 596 -3.39 -8.24 26.96
C ALA A 596 -2.95 -6.76 27.12
N ALA A 597 -3.86 -5.80 26.84
CA ALA A 597 -3.61 -4.38 26.99
C ALA A 597 -3.42 -3.98 28.47
N LEU A 598 -4.17 -4.57 29.39
CA LEU A 598 -3.95 -4.34 30.83
C LEU A 598 -2.57 -4.84 31.29
N GLU A 599 -2.11 -6.01 30.80
CA GLU A 599 -0.75 -6.49 31.08
C GLU A 599 0.32 -5.56 30.49
N ALA A 600 0.12 -5.10 29.26
CA ALA A 600 1.02 -4.15 28.61
C ALA A 600 1.05 -2.79 29.39
N ALA A 601 -0.10 -2.28 29.82
CA ALA A 601 -0.17 -1.06 30.61
C ALA A 601 0.52 -1.22 31.98
N ILE A 602 0.38 -2.37 32.65
CA ILE A 602 1.12 -2.69 33.86
C ILE A 602 2.62 -2.71 33.61
N ALA A 603 3.06 -3.28 32.49
CA ALA A 603 4.46 -3.32 32.12
C ALA A 603 5.02 -1.90 31.86
N ILE A 604 4.28 -1.07 31.10
CA ILE A 604 4.63 0.35 30.87
C ILE A 604 4.69 1.09 32.21
N ALA A 605 3.67 0.94 33.07
CA ALA A 605 3.62 1.60 34.37
C ALA A 605 4.81 1.23 35.28
N ASN A 606 5.27 -0.03 35.24
CA ASN A 606 6.46 -0.46 35.96
C ASN A 606 7.73 0.23 35.43
N VAL A 607 7.91 0.32 34.10
CA VAL A 607 9.03 1.04 33.48
C VAL A 607 9.02 2.51 33.90
N LEU A 608 7.86 3.14 33.95
CA LEU A 608 7.66 4.54 34.27
C LEU A 608 7.53 4.84 35.77
N ASN A 609 7.61 3.81 36.64
CA ASN A 609 7.45 3.92 38.10
C ASN A 609 6.09 4.50 38.54
N LYS A 610 5.00 4.11 37.86
CA LYS A 610 3.62 4.54 38.14
C LYS A 610 2.87 3.51 39.03
N SER A 611 3.30 3.32 40.26
CA SER A 611 2.82 2.24 41.15
C SER A 611 1.31 2.25 41.40
N HIS A 612 0.69 3.42 41.49
CA HIS A 612 -0.76 3.53 41.68
C HIS A 612 -1.52 2.91 40.52
N GLU A 613 -1.10 3.13 39.27
CA GLU A 613 -1.74 2.58 38.07
C GLU A 613 -1.51 1.06 37.97
N VAL A 614 -0.34 0.59 38.41
CA VAL A 614 -0.07 -0.86 38.48
C VAL A 614 -1.11 -1.58 39.33
N ASP A 615 -1.40 -1.06 40.53
CA ASP A 615 -2.37 -1.67 41.43
C ASP A 615 -3.79 -1.62 40.85
N ARG A 616 -4.19 -0.46 40.29
CA ARG A 616 -5.48 -0.27 39.66
C ARG A 616 -5.74 -1.24 38.49
N PHE A 617 -4.78 -1.36 37.57
CA PHE A 617 -4.91 -2.26 36.42
C PHE A 617 -4.87 -3.72 36.81
N ARG A 618 -4.13 -4.11 37.87
CA ARG A 618 -4.18 -5.46 38.41
C ARG A 618 -5.55 -5.85 38.99
N ASP A 619 -6.22 -4.90 39.63
CA ASP A 619 -7.56 -5.15 40.15
C ASP A 619 -8.53 -5.45 39.00
N TRP A 620 -8.51 -4.67 37.92
CA TRP A 620 -9.31 -4.95 36.73
C TRP A 620 -8.96 -6.29 36.09
N LEU A 621 -7.67 -6.55 35.90
CA LEU A 621 -7.16 -7.77 35.28
C LEU A 621 -7.56 -9.05 36.00
N THR A 622 -7.58 -9.01 37.37
CA THR A 622 -7.92 -10.16 38.19
C THR A 622 -9.36 -10.64 37.93
N GLN A 623 -10.29 -9.70 37.75
CA GLN A 623 -11.66 -10.04 37.40
C GLN A 623 -11.76 -10.52 35.95
N SER A 624 -11.18 -9.75 35.01
CA SER A 624 -11.26 -10.01 33.57
C SER A 624 -10.88 -11.44 33.19
N ARG A 625 -9.73 -11.95 33.68
CA ARG A 625 -9.26 -13.30 33.34
C ARG A 625 -10.24 -14.42 33.73
N SER A 626 -10.80 -14.33 34.93
CA SER A 626 -11.76 -15.33 35.39
C SER A 626 -13.04 -15.33 34.58
N VAL A 627 -13.55 -14.16 34.29
CA VAL A 627 -14.76 -13.95 33.48
C VAL A 627 -14.56 -14.45 32.05
N TYR A 628 -13.49 -14.04 31.39
CA TYR A 628 -13.15 -14.46 30.04
C TYR A 628 -13.11 -15.99 29.90
N GLN A 629 -12.36 -16.64 30.78
CA GLN A 629 -12.24 -18.10 30.78
C GLN A 629 -13.59 -18.79 31.03
N THR A 630 -14.39 -18.26 31.95
CA THR A 630 -15.64 -18.90 32.35
C THR A 630 -16.77 -18.70 31.34
N LYS A 631 -16.90 -17.49 30.79
CA LYS A 631 -17.97 -17.16 29.84
C LYS A 631 -17.70 -17.74 28.43
N LEU A 632 -16.43 -17.81 27.99
CA LEU A 632 -16.12 -18.08 26.60
C LEU A 632 -15.55 -19.47 26.31
N TRP A 633 -14.78 -20.09 27.22
CA TRP A 633 -14.18 -21.40 26.94
C TRP A 633 -15.23 -22.52 26.92
N ASN A 634 -15.35 -23.21 25.79
CA ASN A 634 -16.31 -24.29 25.60
C ASN A 634 -15.71 -25.71 25.65
N GLY A 635 -14.39 -25.82 25.94
CA GLY A 635 -13.64 -27.07 25.96
C GLY A 635 -12.80 -27.35 24.71
N SER A 636 -13.07 -26.63 23.60
CA SER A 636 -12.36 -26.80 22.32
C SER A 636 -11.87 -25.46 21.73
N TYR A 637 -12.58 -24.39 21.94
CA TYR A 637 -12.26 -23.04 21.44
C TYR A 637 -12.98 -21.99 22.29
N TYR A 638 -12.64 -20.72 22.13
CA TYR A 638 -13.36 -19.60 22.75
C TYR A 638 -14.55 -19.21 21.87
N ARG A 639 -15.75 -19.17 22.46
CA ARG A 639 -16.94 -18.65 21.76
C ARG A 639 -16.69 -17.25 21.28
N ILE A 640 -17.27 -16.87 20.17
CA ILE A 640 -17.09 -15.50 19.63
C ILE A 640 -17.51 -14.44 20.65
N ASP A 641 -18.60 -14.73 21.40
CA ASP A 641 -19.10 -13.90 22.50
C ASP A 641 -19.93 -14.70 23.51
N SER A 642 -20.33 -14.04 24.63
CA SER A 642 -21.06 -14.68 25.72
C SER A 642 -22.57 -14.78 25.49
N ASP A 643 -23.19 -13.92 24.69
CA ASP A 643 -24.61 -13.66 24.71
C ASP A 643 -25.36 -13.95 23.38
N SER A 644 -24.67 -14.01 22.23
CA SER A 644 -25.32 -14.30 20.94
C SER A 644 -25.76 -15.75 20.81
N GLY A 645 -25.13 -16.67 21.53
CA GLY A 645 -25.36 -18.10 21.42
C GLY A 645 -24.77 -18.74 20.16
N SER A 646 -23.96 -18.02 19.40
CA SER A 646 -23.25 -18.54 18.22
C SER A 646 -22.26 -19.64 18.59
N ASP A 647 -22.15 -20.66 17.74
CA ASP A 647 -21.18 -21.75 17.84
C ASP A 647 -20.03 -21.63 16.83
N VAL A 648 -19.85 -20.44 16.26
CA VAL A 648 -18.79 -20.15 15.28
C VAL A 648 -17.41 -20.21 15.94
N VAL A 649 -16.47 -20.83 15.22
CA VAL A 649 -15.04 -20.74 15.49
C VAL A 649 -14.51 -19.53 14.74
N MET A 650 -14.15 -18.49 15.47
CA MET A 650 -13.55 -17.28 14.93
C MET A 650 -12.04 -17.51 14.72
N ALA A 651 -11.53 -17.17 13.54
CA ALA A 651 -10.10 -17.34 13.22
C ALA A 651 -9.19 -16.53 14.16
N ASP A 652 -9.62 -15.34 14.52
CA ASP A 652 -8.83 -14.36 15.28
C ASP A 652 -9.23 -14.24 16.76
N GLN A 653 -9.89 -15.24 17.32
CA GLN A 653 -10.33 -15.27 18.72
C GLN A 653 -9.20 -15.13 19.74
N LEU A 654 -7.96 -15.33 19.33
CA LEU A 654 -6.78 -15.33 20.20
C LEU A 654 -5.80 -14.20 19.90
N CYS A 655 -6.21 -13.14 19.24
CA CYS A 655 -5.34 -12.00 18.90
C CYS A 655 -4.65 -11.42 20.17
N GLY A 656 -5.39 -11.24 21.25
CA GLY A 656 -4.82 -10.79 22.54
C GLY A 656 -3.76 -11.75 23.09
N GLN A 657 -3.95 -13.07 22.97
CA GLN A 657 -2.95 -14.06 23.40
C GLN A 657 -1.70 -14.02 22.51
N PHE A 658 -1.87 -13.84 21.19
CA PHE A 658 -0.74 -13.62 20.27
C PHE A 658 0.14 -12.46 20.74
N TYR A 659 -0.46 -11.32 21.01
CA TYR A 659 0.26 -10.13 21.49
C TYR A 659 0.91 -10.34 22.86
N ALA A 660 0.21 -11.00 23.80
CA ALA A 660 0.79 -11.31 25.11
C ALA A 660 2.05 -12.18 24.96
N THR A 661 1.98 -13.20 24.14
CA THR A 661 3.14 -14.10 23.89
C THR A 661 4.26 -13.36 23.16
N LEU A 662 3.93 -12.57 22.14
CA LEU A 662 4.89 -11.76 21.35
C LEU A 662 5.71 -10.82 22.25
N LEU A 663 5.04 -10.20 23.22
CA LEU A 663 5.62 -9.18 24.09
C LEU A 663 6.15 -9.74 25.42
N ASN A 664 6.17 -11.06 25.55
CA ASN A 664 6.58 -11.75 26.76
C ASN A 664 5.81 -11.26 28.02
N LEU A 665 4.52 -11.01 27.84
CA LEU A 665 3.56 -10.69 28.88
C LEU A 665 2.95 -11.98 29.46
N PRO A 666 2.32 -11.92 30.65
CA PRO A 666 1.55 -13.05 31.16
C PRO A 666 0.43 -13.45 30.22
N ASP A 667 0.23 -14.77 30.06
CA ASP A 667 -0.78 -15.34 29.16
C ASP A 667 -2.19 -14.78 29.41
N VAL A 668 -2.92 -14.49 28.34
CA VAL A 668 -4.35 -14.13 28.41
C VAL A 668 -5.18 -15.36 28.80
N VAL A 669 -4.85 -16.48 28.22
CA VAL A 669 -5.55 -17.77 28.39
C VAL A 669 -4.59 -18.88 28.82
N PRO A 670 -5.07 -19.95 29.48
CA PRO A 670 -4.20 -21.08 29.80
C PRO A 670 -3.53 -21.68 28.56
N PRO A 671 -2.22 -21.99 28.59
CA PRO A 671 -1.49 -22.46 27.40
C PRO A 671 -2.10 -23.70 26.75
N HIS A 672 -2.68 -24.63 27.52
CA HIS A 672 -3.35 -25.79 26.95
C HIS A 672 -4.65 -25.44 26.24
N CYS A 673 -5.39 -24.42 26.68
CA CYS A 673 -6.59 -23.93 25.99
C CYS A 673 -6.21 -23.22 24.68
N SER A 674 -5.15 -22.41 24.69
CA SER A 674 -4.61 -21.77 23.49
C SER A 674 -4.23 -22.82 22.42
N ALA A 675 -3.47 -23.85 22.82
CA ALA A 675 -3.06 -24.90 21.90
C ALA A 675 -4.28 -25.66 21.29
N ILE A 676 -5.26 -26.03 22.11
CA ILE A 676 -6.48 -26.69 21.60
C ILE A 676 -7.26 -25.78 20.65
N ALA A 677 -7.41 -24.51 21.00
CA ALA A 677 -8.14 -23.55 20.19
C ALA A 677 -7.46 -23.31 18.83
N LEU A 678 -6.12 -23.18 18.79
CA LEU A 678 -5.38 -23.02 17.54
C LEU A 678 -5.55 -24.21 16.59
N HIS A 679 -5.52 -25.45 17.11
CA HIS A 679 -5.83 -26.62 16.30
C HIS A 679 -7.28 -26.62 15.79
N THR A 680 -8.23 -26.19 16.64
CA THR A 680 -9.64 -26.08 16.22
C THR A 680 -9.84 -25.01 15.14
N ILE A 681 -9.17 -23.86 15.28
CA ILE A 681 -9.18 -22.79 14.27
C ILE A 681 -8.66 -23.30 12.93
N TYR A 682 -7.47 -23.92 12.93
CA TYR A 682 -6.87 -24.48 11.72
C TYR A 682 -7.79 -25.50 11.05
N ASP A 683 -8.32 -26.45 11.82
CA ASP A 683 -9.19 -27.50 11.32
C ASP A 683 -10.53 -26.95 10.77
N ALA A 684 -11.20 -26.06 11.51
CA ALA A 684 -12.49 -25.53 11.10
C ALA A 684 -12.37 -24.45 10.02
N CYS A 685 -11.59 -23.39 10.29
CA CYS A 685 -11.55 -22.20 9.43
C CYS A 685 -10.74 -22.42 8.15
N PHE A 686 -9.74 -23.30 8.15
CA PHE A 686 -8.94 -23.59 6.98
C PHE A 686 -9.31 -24.93 6.33
N VAL A 687 -9.09 -26.06 7.01
CA VAL A 687 -9.23 -27.37 6.37
C VAL A 687 -10.66 -27.64 5.94
N LYS A 688 -11.58 -27.65 6.91
CA LYS A 688 -12.99 -28.00 6.64
C LYS A 688 -13.73 -26.94 5.84
N PHE A 689 -13.36 -25.66 6.02
CA PHE A 689 -13.93 -24.59 5.19
C PHE A 689 -13.59 -24.77 3.71
N ASN A 690 -12.33 -25.05 3.38
CA ASN A 690 -11.94 -25.30 1.98
C ASN A 690 -12.57 -26.60 1.43
N ASP A 691 -12.77 -27.64 2.26
CA ASP A 691 -13.52 -28.83 1.89
C ASP A 691 -14.99 -28.50 1.59
N TYR A 692 -15.63 -27.65 2.40
CA TYR A 692 -16.98 -27.15 2.16
C TYR A 692 -17.07 -26.36 0.84
N LEU A 693 -16.12 -25.48 0.58
CA LEU A 693 -16.04 -24.74 -0.69
C LEU A 693 -15.86 -25.69 -1.89
N ALA A 694 -15.02 -26.71 -1.77
CA ALA A 694 -14.79 -27.71 -2.82
C ALA A 694 -16.06 -28.50 -3.19
N GLN A 695 -16.99 -28.64 -2.24
CA GLN A 695 -18.29 -29.25 -2.44
C GLN A 695 -19.34 -28.28 -3.00
N GLY A 696 -18.98 -27.06 -3.31
CA GLY A 696 -19.87 -26.03 -3.86
C GLY A 696 -20.52 -25.13 -2.82
N GLY A 697 -19.94 -25.06 -1.62
CA GLY A 697 -20.40 -24.20 -0.55
C GLY A 697 -20.24 -22.71 -0.86
N ALA A 698 -20.98 -21.86 -0.16
CA ALA A 698 -20.96 -20.42 -0.30
C ALA A 698 -19.70 -19.80 0.31
N SER A 699 -19.19 -18.73 -0.30
CA SER A 699 -18.03 -17.96 0.15
C SER A 699 -18.38 -16.47 0.23
N GLY A 700 -19.15 -16.10 1.22
CA GLY A 700 -19.60 -14.74 1.42
C GLY A 700 -20.85 -14.35 0.59
N ASN A 701 -21.39 -13.20 0.93
CA ASN A 701 -22.59 -12.67 0.25
C ASN A 701 -22.21 -11.92 -1.03
N ASP A 702 -22.24 -12.59 -2.15
CA ASP A 702 -22.05 -11.99 -3.49
C ASP A 702 -23.34 -11.36 -4.06
N GLY A 703 -24.35 -11.14 -3.23
CA GLY A 703 -25.73 -10.80 -3.63
C GLY A 703 -25.94 -9.45 -4.34
N ARG A 704 -24.87 -8.66 -4.52
CA ARG A 704 -24.91 -7.45 -5.35
C ARG A 704 -24.42 -7.65 -6.77
N ILE A 705 -23.84 -8.82 -7.06
CA ILE A 705 -23.53 -9.21 -8.44
C ILE A 705 -24.80 -9.82 -9.01
N SER A 706 -25.36 -9.22 -10.06
CA SER A 706 -26.54 -9.76 -10.73
C SER A 706 -26.23 -11.16 -11.28
N GLU A 707 -27.25 -12.04 -11.39
CA GLU A 707 -27.04 -13.38 -11.95
C GLU A 707 -26.43 -13.39 -13.36
N GLY A 708 -26.57 -12.27 -14.11
CA GLY A 708 -25.98 -12.09 -15.44
C GLY A 708 -24.51 -11.64 -15.39
N ASP A 709 -24.06 -11.08 -14.27
CA ASP A 709 -22.70 -10.58 -14.06
C ASP A 709 -21.85 -11.56 -13.22
N ARG A 710 -22.37 -12.73 -12.93
CA ARG A 710 -21.62 -13.78 -12.22
C ARG A 710 -20.40 -14.15 -13.03
N ILE A 711 -19.30 -13.76 -12.51
CA ILE A 711 -18.01 -14.06 -13.08
C ILE A 711 -17.73 -15.53 -12.82
N LEU A 712 -17.46 -16.02 -13.75
CA LEU A 712 -17.36 -17.33 -14.30
C LEU A 712 -16.15 -18.16 -13.82
N GLY A 713 -15.41 -17.74 -12.83
CA GLY A 713 -14.29 -18.50 -12.30
C GLY A 713 -14.47 -18.77 -10.82
N LYS A 714 -14.35 -20.00 -10.38
CA LYS A 714 -13.98 -20.30 -9.01
C LYS A 714 -12.48 -20.17 -8.91
N SER A 715 -12.00 -19.53 -7.85
CA SER A 715 -10.59 -19.59 -7.49
C SER A 715 -10.15 -21.04 -7.24
N ASN A 716 -8.90 -21.34 -7.49
CA ASN A 716 -8.34 -22.63 -7.09
C ASN A 716 -8.24 -22.70 -5.56
N LEU A 717 -8.70 -23.79 -4.99
CA LEU A 717 -8.62 -24.04 -3.56
C LEU A 717 -7.27 -24.68 -3.16
N PRO A 718 -6.81 -24.44 -1.94
CA PRO A 718 -7.42 -23.60 -0.89
C PRO A 718 -7.20 -22.10 -1.12
N ILE A 719 -8.12 -21.25 -0.57
CA ILE A 719 -8.01 -19.79 -0.68
C ILE A 719 -7.48 -19.10 0.60
N GLY A 720 -7.43 -19.82 1.70
CA GLY A 720 -7.09 -19.30 3.03
C GLY A 720 -8.09 -19.74 4.09
N ALA A 721 -7.98 -19.20 5.30
CA ALA A 721 -8.90 -19.43 6.40
C ALA A 721 -10.04 -18.41 6.39
N ALA A 722 -11.29 -18.86 6.52
CA ALA A 722 -12.44 -17.98 6.75
C ALA A 722 -12.31 -17.27 8.10
N ASN A 723 -12.86 -16.05 8.21
CA ASN A 723 -12.87 -15.34 9.50
C ASN A 723 -13.67 -16.08 10.56
N GLY A 724 -14.74 -16.81 10.17
CA GLY A 724 -15.51 -17.61 11.13
C GLY A 724 -16.51 -18.56 10.50
N VAL A 725 -16.42 -19.83 10.94
CA VAL A 725 -17.30 -20.92 10.52
C VAL A 725 -17.64 -21.81 11.72
N ARG A 726 -18.64 -22.65 11.58
CA ARG A 726 -18.91 -23.71 12.57
C ARG A 726 -17.76 -24.72 12.64
N PRO A 727 -17.67 -25.52 13.72
CA PRO A 727 -16.60 -26.52 13.86
C PRO A 727 -16.52 -27.54 12.72
N ASN A 728 -17.57 -27.68 11.91
CA ASN A 728 -17.60 -28.54 10.73
C ASN A 728 -17.19 -27.84 9.43
N GLY A 729 -16.79 -26.55 9.49
CA GLY A 729 -16.39 -25.75 8.34
C GLY A 729 -17.54 -25.08 7.57
N GLU A 730 -18.79 -25.33 7.97
CA GLU A 730 -19.96 -24.72 7.34
C GLU A 730 -20.27 -23.34 7.92
N PRO A 731 -20.91 -22.45 7.17
CA PRO A 731 -21.35 -21.17 7.68
C PRO A 731 -22.47 -21.30 8.72
N GLU A 732 -22.51 -20.41 9.69
CA GLU A 732 -23.69 -20.24 10.54
C GLU A 732 -24.84 -19.63 9.73
N ASN A 733 -24.53 -18.66 8.86
CA ASN A 733 -25.44 -18.07 7.91
C ASN A 733 -24.74 -17.97 6.54
N ALA A 734 -25.25 -18.69 5.56
CA ALA A 734 -24.69 -18.70 4.20
C ALA A 734 -24.75 -17.35 3.48
N HIS A 735 -25.53 -16.39 4.02
CA HIS A 735 -25.63 -15.02 3.48
C HIS A 735 -24.74 -14.01 4.21
N SER A 736 -23.96 -14.44 5.20
CA SER A 736 -22.99 -13.57 5.88
C SER A 736 -21.89 -13.13 4.91
N THR A 737 -21.38 -11.92 5.12
CA THR A 737 -20.27 -11.36 4.37
C THR A 737 -18.95 -11.64 5.10
N HIS A 738 -18.64 -10.92 6.15
CA HIS A 738 -17.34 -10.95 6.82
C HIS A 738 -16.94 -12.32 7.40
N PRO A 739 -17.84 -13.10 8.00
CA PRO A 739 -17.47 -14.43 8.51
C PRO A 739 -16.94 -15.38 7.44
N LEU A 740 -17.46 -15.32 6.23
CA LEU A 740 -17.13 -16.26 5.15
C LEU A 740 -16.05 -15.74 4.18
N GLU A 741 -15.58 -14.53 4.37
CA GLU A 741 -14.46 -14.00 3.62
C GLU A 741 -13.14 -14.53 4.16
N VAL A 742 -12.15 -14.58 3.28
CA VAL A 742 -10.74 -14.74 3.65
C VAL A 742 -10.12 -13.36 3.65
N TRP A 743 -9.86 -12.83 4.85
CA TRP A 743 -9.17 -11.56 5.00
C TRP A 743 -7.66 -11.79 4.99
N THR A 744 -7.00 -11.22 3.99
CA THR A 744 -5.59 -11.52 3.72
C THR A 744 -4.67 -11.21 4.91
N GLY A 745 -4.81 -10.04 5.52
CA GLY A 745 -4.00 -9.62 6.66
C GLY A 745 -4.33 -10.36 7.95
N ILE A 746 -5.61 -10.71 8.21
CA ILE A 746 -6.01 -11.53 9.35
C ILE A 746 -5.41 -12.94 9.23
N ASN A 747 -5.43 -13.52 8.01
CA ASN A 747 -4.77 -14.80 7.76
C ASN A 747 -3.28 -14.74 8.08
N PHE A 748 -2.57 -13.68 7.71
CA PHE A 748 -1.15 -13.52 8.06
C PHE A 748 -0.94 -13.32 9.56
N GLY A 749 -1.83 -12.61 10.26
CA GLY A 749 -1.84 -12.50 11.71
C GLY A 749 -2.02 -13.86 12.39
N LEU A 750 -3.00 -14.65 11.96
CA LEU A 750 -3.19 -16.04 12.41
C LEU A 750 -1.95 -16.89 12.15
N CYS A 751 -1.33 -16.78 10.97
CA CYS A 751 -0.09 -17.50 10.65
C CYS A 751 1.06 -17.11 11.56
N ALA A 752 1.19 -15.83 11.92
CA ALA A 752 2.21 -15.38 12.86
C ALA A 752 2.01 -16.04 14.24
N PHE A 753 0.77 -16.15 14.71
CA PHE A 753 0.49 -16.83 15.98
C PHE A 753 0.67 -18.35 15.92
N LEU A 754 0.25 -19.01 14.85
CA LEU A 754 0.52 -20.43 14.62
C LEU A 754 2.03 -20.70 14.61
N MET A 755 2.80 -19.90 13.91
CA MET A 755 4.27 -19.97 13.89
C MET A 755 4.87 -19.84 15.28
N GLN A 756 4.45 -18.85 16.06
CA GLN A 756 4.88 -18.59 17.42
C GLN A 756 4.55 -19.76 18.37
N SER A 757 3.46 -20.45 18.10
CA SER A 757 2.99 -21.61 18.88
C SER A 757 3.59 -22.94 18.44
N GLY A 758 4.56 -22.93 17.51
CA GLY A 758 5.24 -24.12 16.99
C GLY A 758 4.47 -24.88 15.90
N LEU A 759 3.37 -24.33 15.39
CA LEU A 759 2.56 -24.87 14.28
C LEU A 759 3.02 -24.28 12.95
N GLU A 760 4.32 -24.44 12.66
CA GLU A 760 4.95 -23.82 11.50
C GLU A 760 4.38 -24.33 10.16
N THR A 761 4.09 -25.62 10.07
CA THR A 761 3.54 -26.24 8.85
C THR A 761 2.17 -25.66 8.54
N GLU A 762 1.31 -25.58 9.55
CA GLU A 762 -0.04 -25.02 9.43
C GLU A 762 0.00 -23.53 9.03
N ALA A 763 0.88 -22.77 9.70
CA ALA A 763 1.11 -21.36 9.39
C ALA A 763 1.51 -21.15 7.93
N MET A 764 2.55 -21.86 7.47
CA MET A 764 3.04 -21.71 6.11
C MET A 764 2.05 -22.23 5.05
N THR A 765 1.23 -23.23 5.39
CA THR A 765 0.18 -23.74 4.49
C THR A 765 -0.91 -22.69 4.24
N ILE A 766 -1.39 -22.03 5.29
CA ILE A 766 -2.38 -20.94 5.14
C ILE A 766 -1.76 -19.76 4.38
N ALA A 767 -0.55 -19.33 4.79
CA ALA A 767 0.12 -18.19 4.17
C ALA A 767 0.38 -18.42 2.68
N GLN A 768 0.81 -19.62 2.29
CA GLN A 768 1.03 -19.99 0.90
C GLN A 768 -0.27 -19.93 0.10
N ALA A 769 -1.36 -20.48 0.62
CA ALA A 769 -2.65 -20.43 -0.04
C ALA A 769 -3.07 -18.97 -0.36
N VAL A 770 -2.96 -18.07 0.61
CA VAL A 770 -3.30 -16.64 0.41
C VAL A 770 -2.37 -15.98 -0.61
N VAL A 771 -1.06 -16.20 -0.50
CA VAL A 771 -0.07 -15.62 -1.42
C VAL A 771 -0.28 -16.10 -2.86
N GLU A 772 -0.58 -17.38 -3.07
CA GLU A 772 -0.92 -17.93 -4.39
C GLU A 772 -2.16 -17.26 -4.99
N GLN A 773 -3.20 -16.99 -4.19
CA GLN A 773 -4.39 -16.26 -4.66
C GLN A 773 -4.04 -14.83 -5.10
N ILE A 774 -3.15 -14.16 -4.39
CA ILE A 774 -2.73 -12.79 -4.71
C ILE A 774 -1.91 -12.77 -6.01
N TYR A 775 -0.86 -13.58 -6.09
CA TYR A 775 0.15 -13.44 -7.15
C TYR A 775 -0.13 -14.25 -8.42
N ASP A 776 -0.96 -15.30 -8.34
CA ASP A 776 -1.29 -16.13 -9.48
C ASP A 776 -2.62 -15.76 -10.16
N TYR A 777 -3.44 -14.89 -9.52
CA TYR A 777 -4.77 -14.54 -10.02
C TYR A 777 -5.02 -13.03 -10.13
N GLY A 778 -3.97 -12.22 -10.33
CA GLY A 778 -4.09 -10.83 -10.73
C GLY A 778 -4.33 -9.83 -9.61
N LEU A 779 -4.00 -10.17 -8.36
CA LEU A 779 -4.08 -9.27 -7.21
C LEU A 779 -2.71 -8.70 -6.78
N GLN A 780 -1.63 -9.02 -7.50
CA GLN A 780 -0.29 -8.51 -7.21
C GLN A 780 -0.28 -6.96 -7.25
N PHE A 781 0.40 -6.35 -6.30
CA PHE A 781 0.48 -4.89 -6.12
C PHE A 781 -0.88 -4.17 -6.00
N ARG A 782 -1.93 -4.93 -5.65
CA ARG A 782 -3.26 -4.44 -5.27
C ARG A 782 -3.92 -5.39 -4.27
N THR A 783 -3.14 -5.95 -3.36
CA THR A 783 -3.61 -6.93 -2.37
C THR A 783 -4.83 -6.40 -1.63
N PRO A 784 -5.95 -7.14 -1.63
CA PRO A 784 -7.20 -6.67 -1.04
C PRO A 784 -7.31 -7.02 0.44
N GLU A 785 -8.27 -6.37 1.10
CA GLU A 785 -8.73 -6.81 2.42
C GLU A 785 -9.24 -8.23 2.39
N ALA A 786 -10.18 -8.52 1.47
CA ALA A 786 -10.95 -9.74 1.44
C ALA A 786 -11.04 -10.38 0.06
N ILE A 787 -10.93 -11.70 0.01
CA ILE A 787 -11.17 -12.53 -1.17
C ILE A 787 -12.23 -13.60 -0.88
N THR A 788 -12.85 -14.11 -1.94
CA THR A 788 -13.82 -15.21 -1.88
C THR A 788 -13.53 -16.32 -2.89
N ALA A 789 -14.12 -17.48 -2.69
CA ALA A 789 -14.02 -18.62 -3.61
C ALA A 789 -14.71 -18.38 -4.97
N ASN A 790 -15.46 -17.29 -5.11
CA ASN A 790 -16.06 -16.90 -6.39
C ASN A 790 -15.11 -16.01 -7.23
N ALA A 791 -13.84 -15.93 -6.86
CA ALA A 791 -12.85 -15.06 -7.47
C ALA A 791 -13.26 -13.58 -7.44
N THR A 792 -13.89 -13.15 -6.36
CA THR A 792 -14.20 -11.75 -6.09
C THR A 792 -13.34 -11.21 -4.94
N PHE A 793 -13.08 -9.91 -4.95
CA PHE A 793 -12.36 -9.25 -3.87
C PHE A 793 -13.07 -7.95 -3.46
N ARG A 794 -12.70 -7.43 -2.30
CA ARG A 794 -13.17 -6.17 -1.75
C ARG A 794 -11.98 -5.37 -1.22
N ALA A 795 -11.99 -4.06 -1.43
CA ALA A 795 -11.01 -3.11 -0.91
C ALA A 795 -9.54 -3.45 -1.24
N CYS A 796 -9.09 -3.09 -2.44
CA CYS A 796 -7.70 -3.31 -2.85
C CYS A 796 -6.75 -2.23 -2.32
N HIS A 797 -5.44 -2.49 -2.40
CA HIS A 797 -4.37 -1.68 -1.80
C HIS A 797 -4.58 -1.53 -0.28
N TYR A 798 -4.67 -2.66 0.41
CA TYR A 798 -5.08 -2.70 1.79
C TYR A 798 -3.89 -2.85 2.75
N LEU A 799 -3.73 -1.87 3.65
CA LEU A 799 -2.61 -1.75 4.59
C LEU A 799 -2.34 -3.03 5.41
N ARG A 800 -3.40 -3.75 5.81
CA ARG A 800 -3.30 -4.97 6.65
C ARG A 800 -2.51 -6.10 5.98
N ALA A 801 -2.36 -6.11 4.64
CA ALA A 801 -1.64 -7.15 3.92
C ALA A 801 -0.15 -7.25 4.33
N MET A 802 0.45 -6.15 4.79
CA MET A 802 1.81 -6.15 5.34
C MET A 802 1.97 -6.96 6.63
N ALA A 803 0.89 -7.53 7.19
CA ALA A 803 0.94 -8.47 8.32
C ALA A 803 1.81 -9.71 8.08
N ILE A 804 2.11 -10.03 6.82
CA ILE A 804 3.08 -11.09 6.46
C ILE A 804 4.45 -10.87 7.13
N TRP A 805 4.83 -9.62 7.42
CA TRP A 805 6.05 -9.28 8.16
C TRP A 805 6.01 -9.72 9.63
N GLY A 806 4.81 -9.87 10.21
CA GLY A 806 4.63 -10.49 11.52
C GLY A 806 5.08 -11.96 11.56
N ILE A 807 4.79 -12.72 10.49
CA ILE A 807 5.25 -14.11 10.34
C ILE A 807 6.78 -14.16 10.31
N TYR A 808 7.39 -13.28 9.50
CA TYR A 808 8.85 -13.20 9.41
C TYR A 808 9.48 -12.80 10.75
N GLY A 809 8.96 -11.77 11.41
CA GLY A 809 9.47 -11.31 12.71
C GLY A 809 9.43 -12.39 13.78
N VAL A 810 8.32 -13.14 13.88
CA VAL A 810 8.23 -14.31 14.77
C VAL A 810 9.24 -15.38 14.40
N LYS A 811 9.42 -15.68 13.11
CA LYS A 811 10.35 -16.72 12.63
C LYS A 811 11.80 -16.41 12.95
N VAL A 812 12.20 -15.13 12.94
CA VAL A 812 13.60 -14.75 13.21
C VAL A 812 13.84 -14.38 14.67
N GLY A 813 12.79 -14.19 15.46
CA GLY A 813 12.81 -13.73 16.84
C GLY A 813 13.11 -12.22 16.90
N PHE A 814 12.06 -11.37 16.85
CA PHE A 814 12.11 -9.89 16.82
C PHE A 814 13.27 -9.28 17.57
#